data_6cca00db68ce3c968598eb4a22b1e73e
#
_entry.id   6cca00db68ce3c968598eb4a22b1e73e
#
_cell.length_a   1.000
_cell.length_b   1.000
_cell.length_c   1.000
_cell.angle_alpha   90.00
_cell.angle_beta   90.00
_cell.angle_gamma   90.00
#
_symmetry.space_group_name_H-M   'P 1'
#
loop_
_entity.id
_entity.type
_entity.pdbx_description
1 polymer ?
#
loop_
_entity_poly.entity_id
_entity_poly.type
_entity_poly.pdbx_seq_one_letter_code
_entity_poly.pdbx_strand_id
1 'polypeptide(L)'
;MLEIDLDIINTDKAICRNIASLSSDRGLLSQNILSQLRNLVEYIIMKIIGNGKDADSNNYELRVRYLNEFKKRKGKMAFIQKFHDLLQISASHYTVDENNSERLMLKYYEFLLLLKKFMYETHKMSILSNLSDFPINTDESMEVYYKEILNALQKTNLMSKVTNDRFYVHSCKPVFVNQELFYELTFTEAVDNASKFDRIIAFTKEKILTNYALKFAIHEELIHVLESNINIKVIDAWEVSIRPCELNNYASILGIERDFKTTDLEYKQLMAFLKAYAITLNEYVESDDVFYNRIKTIISSRCQSDVVYDILDRSRYIISRDLPGSNVLRYLLYTMNNRVIKKQRCFDQKHYKLSNLNLLYGCIPFDEMPFATALVNHNPKMNDLLDCIPYENREHEFLAHKITTNTENEEILFSSKKDLAHFQNIDSLVDSYNNKLYCKHEGRKILEFHDNLYIKNYVDDCHCVIEKLKEKTEYYIRQYEQSVDSWLSDPLHSIDCEEKKEILKKLFSKTTVAVIYGAAGTGKSTLISHISRFFDSKDKLYLTSTHSALDNLQRKVNSGNKYFSTIETFIKNPKVRTSYDMLVIDECSTISNKNMYEVLNKVECTFLVLVGDIHQIESIRFGNWFNIARAFLPKASIFELTNIYRSTESSLQLLWDRVRQMDVAIKESLVKNKCSEPLNASIFNRMSNDEIILCLNYDGLYGINNVNAYLQGHNPNKKVVVGVNAFKIGDPILFNEKSRFTPLIYNNLKGVIIDFKEKKNDVIFTIEIERVINSYDAVGYDFELLNPLHDNRSLIRFRVNKYRSTDGDDDDPYEIPFQIAYAVSIHKAQGLEFESVKIVISNEVEDQITHNIFYTAITRAKKILKIYWSPEVEEKILRNLKIRNVGKDVCLLRKMYKI
;
A
#
# COMPACT_ATOMS: atom_id res chain seq x y z
N MET A 1 37.88 -11.81 -33.56
CA MET A 1 36.62 -11.72 -32.75
C MET A 1 36.58 -13.00 -31.95
N LEU A 2 36.45 -12.94 -30.65
CA LEU A 2 36.39 -14.10 -29.80
C LEU A 2 35.07 -14.86 -30.02
N GLU A 3 35.01 -16.16 -29.72
CA GLU A 3 33.79 -16.98 -29.86
C GLU A 3 32.65 -16.36 -29.00
N ILE A 4 32.96 -15.94 -27.77
CA ILE A 4 32.03 -15.26 -26.87
C ILE A 4 31.47 -13.95 -27.46
N ASP A 5 32.22 -13.24 -28.31
CA ASP A 5 31.70 -12.02 -28.95
C ASP A 5 30.63 -12.35 -29.99
N LEU A 6 30.78 -13.49 -30.69
CA LEU A 6 29.79 -13.97 -31.66
C LEU A 6 28.52 -14.40 -30.95
N ASP A 7 28.61 -15.02 -29.78
CA ASP A 7 27.46 -15.41 -28.96
C ASP A 7 26.70 -14.21 -28.47
N ILE A 8 27.40 -13.18 -28.00
CA ILE A 8 26.80 -11.90 -27.61
C ILE A 8 26.03 -11.28 -28.78
N ILE A 9 26.66 -11.18 -29.96
CA ILE A 9 26.06 -10.59 -31.16
C ILE A 9 24.87 -11.41 -31.67
N ASN A 10 24.96 -12.74 -31.67
CA ASN A 10 23.86 -13.60 -32.11
C ASN A 10 22.65 -13.50 -31.15
N THR A 11 22.90 -13.49 -29.85
CA THR A 11 21.87 -13.32 -28.84
C THR A 11 21.24 -11.92 -28.92
N ASP A 12 22.04 -10.89 -29.12
CA ASP A 12 21.57 -9.51 -29.32
C ASP A 12 20.66 -9.41 -30.54
N LYS A 13 21.03 -9.99 -31.70
CA LYS A 13 20.16 -10.02 -32.88
C LYS A 13 18.82 -10.70 -32.64
N ALA A 14 18.80 -11.76 -31.81
CA ALA A 14 17.60 -12.47 -31.47
C ALA A 14 16.71 -11.59 -30.55
N ILE A 15 17.29 -10.92 -29.57
CA ILE A 15 16.61 -9.97 -28.68
C ILE A 15 16.02 -8.81 -29.49
N CYS A 16 16.80 -8.19 -30.38
CA CYS A 16 16.32 -7.10 -31.23
C CYS A 16 15.14 -7.51 -32.12
N ARG A 17 15.16 -8.72 -32.68
CA ARG A 17 14.02 -9.26 -33.44
C ARG A 17 12.78 -9.43 -32.57
N ASN A 18 12.95 -9.92 -31.36
CA ASN A 18 11.84 -10.10 -30.43
C ASN A 18 11.28 -8.74 -29.95
N ILE A 19 12.11 -7.75 -29.68
CA ILE A 19 11.67 -6.39 -29.35
C ILE A 19 10.81 -5.83 -30.49
N ALA A 20 11.24 -5.97 -31.74
CA ALA A 20 10.49 -5.50 -32.90
C ALA A 20 9.13 -6.22 -33.09
N SER A 21 8.97 -7.41 -32.53
CA SER A 21 7.71 -8.19 -32.57
C SER A 21 6.82 -7.97 -31.34
N LEU A 22 7.30 -7.30 -30.30
CA LEU A 22 6.47 -6.96 -29.14
C LEU A 22 5.38 -5.97 -29.57
N SER A 23 4.13 -6.40 -29.48
CA SER A 23 3.00 -5.53 -29.61
C SER A 23 2.90 -4.58 -28.39
N SER A 24 2.07 -3.56 -28.47
CA SER A 24 1.77 -2.61 -27.40
C SER A 24 1.24 -3.26 -26.11
N ASP A 25 1.02 -4.57 -26.11
CA ASP A 25 0.56 -5.35 -24.97
C ASP A 25 1.72 -5.59 -23.99
N ARG A 26 1.78 -4.75 -22.97
CA ARG A 26 2.86 -4.66 -21.96
C ARG A 26 2.95 -5.85 -21.00
N GLY A 27 1.96 -6.74 -21.02
CA GLY A 27 1.80 -7.76 -19.99
C GLY A 27 2.71 -8.98 -20.10
N LEU A 28 3.44 -9.16 -21.21
CA LEU A 28 4.11 -10.43 -21.46
C LEU A 28 5.43 -10.23 -22.19
N LEU A 29 6.48 -9.91 -21.45
CA LEU A 29 7.78 -10.39 -21.86
C LEU A 29 7.72 -11.92 -21.90
N SER A 30 7.70 -12.48 -23.11
CA SER A 30 7.65 -13.93 -23.26
C SER A 30 8.83 -14.56 -22.53
N GLN A 31 8.66 -15.76 -22.01
CA GLN A 31 9.73 -16.55 -21.37
C GLN A 31 10.98 -16.64 -22.26
N ASN A 32 10.80 -16.61 -23.58
CA ASN A 32 11.89 -16.62 -24.56
C ASN A 32 12.76 -15.35 -24.49
N ILE A 33 12.15 -14.17 -24.39
CA ILE A 33 12.93 -12.91 -24.26
C ILE A 33 13.68 -12.89 -22.92
N LEU A 34 13.05 -13.28 -21.83
CA LEU A 34 13.70 -13.33 -20.51
C LEU A 34 14.90 -14.30 -20.53
N SER A 35 14.74 -15.46 -21.15
CA SER A 35 15.83 -16.43 -21.31
C SER A 35 16.97 -15.86 -22.15
N GLN A 36 16.67 -15.16 -23.25
CA GLN A 36 17.67 -14.53 -24.10
C GLN A 36 18.38 -13.37 -23.42
N LEU A 37 17.65 -12.54 -22.66
CA LEU A 37 18.25 -11.48 -21.85
C LEU A 37 19.19 -12.05 -20.79
N ARG A 38 18.79 -13.13 -20.13
CA ARG A 38 19.65 -13.83 -19.17
C ARG A 38 20.90 -14.34 -19.83
N ASN A 39 20.79 -15.02 -20.97
CA ASN A 39 21.96 -15.51 -21.71
C ASN A 39 22.88 -14.36 -22.13
N LEU A 40 22.33 -13.24 -22.61
CA LEU A 40 23.14 -12.07 -22.97
C LEU A 40 23.94 -11.56 -21.78
N VAL A 41 23.30 -11.42 -20.61
CA VAL A 41 23.97 -10.96 -19.38
C VAL A 41 25.07 -11.96 -18.95
N GLU A 42 24.78 -13.26 -18.97
CA GLU A 42 25.75 -14.31 -18.64
C GLU A 42 26.97 -14.31 -19.60
N TYR A 43 26.78 -14.14 -20.90
CA TYR A 43 27.87 -14.03 -21.88
C TYR A 43 28.70 -12.76 -21.66
N ILE A 44 28.06 -11.63 -21.31
CA ILE A 44 28.77 -10.39 -20.96
C ILE A 44 29.62 -10.60 -19.69
N ILE A 45 29.07 -11.26 -18.67
CA ILE A 45 29.83 -11.62 -17.46
C ILE A 45 31.03 -12.50 -17.81
N MET A 46 30.84 -13.53 -18.65
CA MET A 46 31.92 -14.39 -19.09
C MET A 46 33.02 -13.62 -19.84
N LYS A 47 32.63 -12.65 -20.69
CA LYS A 47 33.59 -11.78 -21.38
C LYS A 47 34.38 -10.91 -20.41
N ILE A 48 33.71 -10.35 -19.38
CA ILE A 48 34.36 -9.49 -18.37
C ILE A 48 35.35 -10.31 -17.52
N ILE A 49 34.97 -11.51 -17.09
CA ILE A 49 35.84 -12.38 -16.25
C ILE A 49 36.96 -13.01 -17.05
N GLY A 50 36.67 -13.45 -18.27
CA GLY A 50 37.64 -14.08 -19.20
C GLY A 50 38.79 -13.15 -19.61
N ASN A 51 38.64 -11.82 -19.44
CA ASN A 51 39.68 -10.80 -19.66
C ASN A 51 40.46 -11.00 -20.97
N GLY A 52 39.72 -11.16 -22.06
CA GLY A 52 40.31 -11.34 -23.42
C GLY A 52 40.69 -12.78 -23.80
N LYS A 53 40.48 -13.74 -22.91
CA LYS A 53 40.56 -15.16 -23.27
C LYS A 53 39.23 -15.62 -23.85
N ASP A 54 39.29 -16.49 -24.86
CA ASP A 54 38.08 -17.09 -25.40
C ASP A 54 37.46 -18.05 -24.38
N ALA A 55 36.16 -17.98 -24.21
CA ALA A 55 35.44 -18.77 -23.22
C ALA A 55 34.29 -19.51 -23.95
N ASP A 56 34.32 -20.84 -23.91
CA ASP A 56 33.24 -21.66 -24.43
C ASP A 56 31.95 -21.41 -23.64
N SER A 57 31.00 -20.73 -24.27
CA SER A 57 29.69 -20.38 -23.69
C SER A 57 28.78 -21.58 -23.40
N ASN A 58 29.06 -22.74 -24.08
CA ASN A 58 28.31 -23.97 -23.92
C ASN A 58 28.75 -24.76 -22.67
N ASN A 59 29.93 -24.44 -22.12
CA ASN A 59 30.43 -25.11 -20.93
C ASN A 59 29.71 -24.59 -19.68
N TYR A 60 28.77 -25.38 -19.20
CA TYR A 60 27.94 -25.01 -18.02
C TYR A 60 28.78 -24.78 -16.75
N GLU A 61 29.78 -25.64 -16.48
CA GLU A 61 30.63 -25.53 -15.29
C GLU A 61 31.46 -24.23 -15.30
N LEU A 62 31.99 -23.87 -16.45
CA LEU A 62 32.75 -22.65 -16.66
C LEU A 62 31.84 -21.41 -16.45
N ARG A 63 30.65 -21.46 -16.98
CA ARG A 63 29.65 -20.39 -16.82
C ARG A 63 29.31 -20.17 -15.35
N VAL A 64 28.94 -21.21 -14.61
CA VAL A 64 28.64 -21.14 -13.18
C VAL A 64 29.85 -20.63 -12.39
N ARG A 65 31.06 -21.08 -12.72
CA ARG A 65 32.28 -20.59 -12.07
C ARG A 65 32.46 -19.09 -12.30
N TYR A 66 32.29 -18.60 -13.52
CA TYR A 66 32.45 -17.18 -13.84
C TYR A 66 31.35 -16.32 -13.20
N LEU A 67 30.11 -16.77 -13.13
CA LEU A 67 29.04 -16.11 -12.42
C LEU A 67 29.36 -15.97 -10.92
N ASN A 68 29.82 -17.04 -10.29
CA ASN A 68 30.23 -17.04 -8.88
C ASN A 68 31.45 -16.14 -8.61
N GLU A 69 32.38 -16.04 -9.55
CA GLU A 69 33.50 -15.10 -9.47
C GLU A 69 33.02 -13.66 -9.63
N PHE A 70 32.08 -13.41 -10.54
CA PHE A 70 31.52 -12.08 -10.79
C PHE A 70 30.70 -11.55 -9.59
N LYS A 71 29.95 -12.41 -8.90
CA LYS A 71 29.22 -12.07 -7.67
C LYS A 71 30.08 -11.43 -6.59
N LYS A 72 31.37 -11.76 -6.58
CA LYS A 72 32.33 -11.17 -5.65
C LYS A 72 32.80 -9.79 -6.03
N ARG A 73 32.58 -9.35 -7.27
CA ARG A 73 32.97 -8.01 -7.75
C ARG A 73 31.93 -6.98 -7.38
N LYS A 74 32.31 -5.99 -6.61
CA LYS A 74 31.46 -4.86 -6.20
C LYS A 74 31.85 -3.59 -6.96
N GLY A 75 30.99 -2.56 -6.93
CA GLY A 75 31.23 -1.25 -7.55
C GLY A 75 30.48 -1.06 -8.87
N LYS A 76 31.05 -0.32 -9.82
CA LYS A 76 30.37 0.14 -11.05
C LYS A 76 29.69 -0.95 -11.89
N MET A 77 30.09 -2.22 -11.75
CA MET A 77 29.51 -3.33 -12.48
C MET A 77 28.43 -4.10 -11.70
N ALA A 78 28.13 -3.71 -10.47
CA ALA A 78 27.14 -4.39 -9.63
C ALA A 78 25.74 -4.42 -10.27
N PHE A 79 25.41 -3.43 -11.11
CA PHE A 79 24.12 -3.41 -11.83
C PHE A 79 23.92 -4.62 -12.76
N ILE A 80 25.00 -5.18 -13.33
CA ILE A 80 24.94 -6.37 -14.19
C ILE A 80 24.52 -7.59 -13.38
N GLN A 81 25.07 -7.73 -12.16
CA GLN A 81 24.65 -8.79 -11.24
C GLN A 81 23.19 -8.62 -10.82
N LYS A 82 22.80 -7.40 -10.42
CA LYS A 82 21.40 -7.10 -10.04
C LYS A 82 20.44 -7.37 -11.20
N PHE A 83 20.84 -7.10 -12.43
CA PHE A 83 20.04 -7.44 -13.61
C PHE A 83 19.92 -8.95 -13.81
N HIS A 84 21.02 -9.69 -13.68
CA HIS A 84 21.01 -11.15 -13.76
C HIS A 84 20.08 -11.77 -12.70
N ASP A 85 20.18 -11.32 -11.44
CA ASP A 85 19.34 -11.81 -10.35
C ASP A 85 17.85 -11.49 -10.61
N LEU A 86 17.53 -10.28 -11.09
CA LEU A 86 16.17 -9.90 -11.50
C LEU A 86 15.63 -10.82 -12.61
N LEU A 87 16.45 -11.14 -13.63
CA LEU A 87 16.06 -12.03 -14.71
C LEU A 87 15.86 -13.47 -14.23
N GLN A 88 16.67 -13.94 -13.29
CA GLN A 88 16.49 -15.26 -12.68
C GLN A 88 15.20 -15.37 -11.91
N ILE A 89 14.91 -14.39 -11.04
CA ILE A 89 13.67 -14.32 -10.26
C ILE A 89 12.46 -14.29 -11.20
N SER A 90 12.50 -13.47 -12.24
CA SER A 90 11.42 -13.36 -13.23
C SER A 90 11.20 -14.62 -14.06
N ALA A 91 12.27 -15.38 -14.33
CA ALA A 91 12.19 -16.65 -15.07
C ALA A 91 11.72 -17.81 -14.19
N SER A 92 11.93 -17.76 -12.87
CA SER A 92 11.62 -18.85 -11.93
C SER A 92 10.16 -18.92 -11.50
N HIS A 93 9.26 -18.16 -12.12
CA HIS A 93 7.82 -18.07 -11.75
C HIS A 93 7.52 -17.52 -10.33
N TYR A 94 8.54 -17.12 -9.61
CA TYR A 94 8.36 -16.34 -8.39
C TYR A 94 8.09 -14.89 -8.80
N THR A 95 6.96 -14.67 -9.48
CA THR A 95 6.54 -13.34 -9.85
C THR A 95 6.38 -12.54 -8.58
N VAL A 96 7.08 -11.44 -8.54
CA VAL A 96 6.99 -10.49 -7.47
C VAL A 96 5.63 -9.80 -7.62
N ASP A 97 4.61 -10.34 -6.98
CA ASP A 97 3.22 -9.85 -7.05
C ASP A 97 3.08 -8.37 -6.63
N GLU A 98 4.13 -7.77 -6.05
CA GLU A 98 4.15 -6.38 -5.60
C GLU A 98 4.52 -5.36 -6.70
N ASN A 99 5.08 -5.81 -7.82
CA ASN A 99 5.37 -4.94 -8.97
C ASN A 99 4.32 -5.20 -10.05
N ASN A 100 3.59 -4.16 -10.45
CA ASN A 100 2.80 -4.26 -11.66
C ASN A 100 3.72 -4.47 -12.88
N SER A 101 3.17 -5.03 -13.94
CA SER A 101 3.90 -5.35 -15.17
C SER A 101 4.68 -4.16 -15.72
N GLU A 102 4.17 -2.94 -15.56
CA GLU A 102 4.81 -1.72 -16.02
C GLU A 102 6.07 -1.35 -15.24
N ARG A 103 6.02 -1.41 -13.90
CA ARG A 103 7.22 -1.16 -13.07
C ARG A 103 8.34 -2.14 -13.39
N LEU A 104 7.98 -3.38 -13.65
CA LEU A 104 8.94 -4.41 -14.05
C LEU A 104 9.56 -4.10 -15.42
N MET A 105 8.74 -3.69 -16.41
CA MET A 105 9.20 -3.27 -17.73
C MET A 105 10.15 -2.07 -17.66
N LEU A 106 9.85 -1.07 -16.82
CA LEU A 106 10.72 0.07 -16.60
C LEU A 106 12.06 -0.34 -15.98
N LYS A 107 12.07 -1.32 -15.05
CA LYS A 107 13.32 -1.87 -14.50
C LYS A 107 14.15 -2.60 -15.55
N TYR A 108 13.53 -3.42 -16.40
CA TYR A 108 14.25 -4.07 -17.49
C TYR A 108 14.87 -3.05 -18.45
N TYR A 109 14.10 -2.05 -18.83
CA TYR A 109 14.59 -1.00 -19.74
C TYR A 109 15.75 -0.21 -19.12
N GLU A 110 15.69 0.12 -17.84
CA GLU A 110 16.79 0.74 -17.09
C GLU A 110 18.08 -0.08 -17.25
N PHE A 111 18.01 -1.37 -16.93
CA PHE A 111 19.17 -2.24 -17.01
C PHE A 111 19.68 -2.43 -18.45
N LEU A 112 18.78 -2.50 -19.43
CA LEU A 112 19.15 -2.63 -20.84
C LEU A 112 19.86 -1.36 -21.36
N LEU A 113 19.41 -0.17 -20.96
CA LEU A 113 20.10 1.08 -21.27
C LEU A 113 21.49 1.14 -20.64
N LEU A 114 21.60 0.77 -19.38
CA LEU A 114 22.89 0.73 -18.67
C LEU A 114 23.83 -0.27 -19.31
N LEU A 115 23.33 -1.45 -19.71
CA LEU A 115 24.10 -2.50 -20.36
C LEU A 115 24.58 -2.07 -21.75
N LYS A 116 23.70 -1.43 -22.54
CA LYS A 116 24.03 -0.85 -23.87
C LYS A 116 25.16 0.15 -23.75
N LYS A 117 25.04 1.10 -22.80
CA LYS A 117 26.06 2.11 -22.54
C LYS A 117 27.38 1.49 -22.08
N PHE A 118 27.33 0.56 -21.14
CA PHE A 118 28.52 -0.14 -20.63
C PHE A 118 29.27 -0.87 -21.72
N MET A 119 28.57 -1.66 -22.57
CA MET A 119 29.19 -2.41 -23.66
C MET A 119 29.80 -1.50 -24.70
N TYR A 120 29.19 -0.38 -25.03
CA TYR A 120 29.74 0.59 -25.96
C TYR A 120 31.00 1.27 -25.40
N GLU A 121 30.95 1.76 -24.16
CA GLU A 121 32.04 2.50 -23.52
C GLU A 121 33.24 1.61 -23.24
N THR A 122 33.02 0.40 -22.69
CA THR A 122 34.09 -0.49 -22.20
C THR A 122 34.64 -1.43 -23.27
N HIS A 123 33.76 -1.99 -24.08
CA HIS A 123 34.11 -3.04 -25.03
C HIS A 123 34.00 -2.61 -26.51
N LYS A 124 33.55 -1.35 -26.77
CA LYS A 124 33.31 -0.83 -28.14
C LYS A 124 32.33 -1.70 -28.95
N MET A 125 31.43 -2.40 -28.27
CA MET A 125 30.39 -3.23 -28.87
C MET A 125 29.04 -2.48 -28.82
N SER A 126 28.41 -2.34 -30.00
CA SER A 126 27.06 -1.79 -30.10
C SER A 126 26.05 -2.94 -30.05
N ILE A 127 25.26 -3.00 -28.99
CA ILE A 127 24.17 -3.96 -28.78
C ILE A 127 22.85 -3.23 -28.59
N LEU A 128 21.72 -3.94 -28.66
CA LEU A 128 20.38 -3.40 -28.42
C LEU A 128 20.08 -2.18 -29.29
N SER A 129 20.31 -2.31 -30.60
CA SER A 129 20.22 -1.19 -31.57
C SER A 129 18.79 -0.60 -31.63
N ASN A 130 17.75 -1.41 -31.51
CA ASN A 130 16.35 -1.01 -31.53
C ASN A 130 15.70 -0.93 -30.14
N LEU A 131 16.47 -0.65 -29.11
CA LEU A 131 15.95 -0.51 -27.74
C LEU A 131 14.90 0.59 -27.61
N SER A 132 14.89 1.58 -28.53
CA SER A 132 13.83 2.59 -28.65
C SER A 132 12.43 2.01 -28.90
N ASP A 133 12.36 0.84 -29.50
CA ASP A 133 11.11 0.15 -29.86
C ASP A 133 10.58 -0.70 -28.69
N PHE A 134 11.32 -0.75 -27.57
CA PHE A 134 10.87 -1.44 -26.38
C PHE A 134 9.59 -0.78 -25.83
N PRO A 135 8.53 -1.53 -25.54
CA PRO A 135 7.20 -0.96 -25.30
C PRO A 135 7.10 -0.27 -23.93
N ILE A 136 7.66 0.93 -23.87
CA ILE A 136 7.45 1.86 -22.77
C ILE A 136 6.45 2.88 -23.29
N ASN A 137 5.17 2.72 -22.99
CA ASN A 137 4.20 3.75 -23.35
C ASN A 137 4.20 4.86 -22.29
N THR A 138 4.40 6.07 -22.70
CA THR A 138 4.14 7.26 -21.90
C THR A 138 2.99 8.01 -22.57
N ASP A 139 2.03 8.51 -21.79
CA ASP A 139 1.03 9.45 -22.25
C ASP A 139 1.72 10.72 -22.78
N GLU A 140 1.18 11.33 -23.81
CA GLU A 140 1.78 12.52 -24.46
C GLU A 140 2.01 13.67 -23.49
N SER A 141 1.07 13.90 -22.56
CA SER A 141 1.21 14.93 -21.53
C SER A 141 2.30 14.61 -20.51
N MET A 142 2.50 13.34 -20.18
CA MET A 142 3.59 12.86 -19.33
C MET A 142 4.94 13.02 -20.03
N GLU A 143 5.01 12.79 -21.33
CA GLU A 143 6.24 12.98 -22.10
C GLU A 143 6.69 14.45 -22.10
N VAL A 144 5.77 15.40 -22.27
CA VAL A 144 6.06 16.84 -22.17
C VAL A 144 6.56 17.19 -20.77
N TYR A 145 5.88 16.72 -19.74
CA TYR A 145 6.26 16.94 -18.35
C TYR A 145 7.69 16.47 -18.07
N TYR A 146 8.02 15.26 -18.45
CA TYR A 146 9.36 14.72 -18.23
C TYR A 146 10.44 15.35 -19.11
N LYS A 147 10.10 15.85 -20.30
CA LYS A 147 11.03 16.65 -21.13
C LYS A 147 11.39 17.98 -20.44
N GLU A 148 10.41 18.68 -19.90
CA GLU A 148 10.65 19.91 -19.16
C GLU A 148 11.51 19.67 -17.90
N ILE A 149 11.27 18.56 -17.19
CA ILE A 149 12.12 18.15 -16.06
C ILE A 149 13.55 17.87 -16.50
N LEU A 150 13.74 17.14 -17.60
CA LEU A 150 15.06 16.86 -18.14
C LEU A 150 15.81 18.17 -18.48
N ASN A 151 15.12 19.15 -19.08
CA ASN A 151 15.67 20.47 -19.35
C ASN A 151 16.08 21.20 -18.06
N ALA A 152 15.25 21.11 -17.01
CA ALA A 152 15.57 21.67 -15.69
C ALA A 152 16.79 21.00 -15.05
N LEU A 153 16.88 19.67 -15.16
CA LEU A 153 18.00 18.89 -14.66
C LEU A 153 19.34 19.21 -15.36
N GLN A 154 19.33 19.76 -16.57
CA GLN A 154 20.55 20.17 -17.26
C GLN A 154 21.13 21.46 -16.71
N LYS A 155 20.32 22.27 -16.02
CA LYS A 155 20.80 23.50 -15.36
C LYS A 155 21.49 23.09 -14.06
N THR A 156 22.80 23.06 -14.06
CA THR A 156 23.61 22.75 -12.87
C THR A 156 23.62 23.92 -11.91
N ASN A 157 23.12 23.74 -10.70
CA ASN A 157 23.22 24.73 -9.64
C ASN A 157 24.38 24.37 -8.70
N LEU A 158 25.54 24.96 -8.94
CA LEU A 158 26.78 24.72 -8.18
C LEU A 158 26.75 25.23 -6.73
N MET A 159 25.64 25.87 -6.31
CA MET A 159 25.57 26.57 -5.01
C MET A 159 24.70 25.82 -3.95
N SER A 160 24.04 24.75 -4.28
CA SER A 160 23.18 24.04 -3.32
C SER A 160 24.04 23.27 -2.31
N LYS A 161 23.81 23.54 -1.03
CA LYS A 161 24.48 22.81 0.08
C LYS A 161 23.54 21.70 0.57
N VAL A 162 24.13 20.56 0.91
CA VAL A 162 23.42 19.46 1.56
C VAL A 162 22.84 19.96 2.88
N THR A 163 21.55 19.77 3.08
CA THR A 163 20.83 20.14 4.30
C THR A 163 21.24 19.26 5.48
N ASN A 164 20.95 19.72 6.69
CA ASN A 164 21.15 18.86 7.87
C ASN A 164 20.04 17.84 8.07
N ASP A 165 18.87 18.07 7.47
CA ASP A 165 17.70 17.20 7.60
C ASP A 165 17.92 15.90 6.85
N ARG A 166 17.41 14.81 7.41
CA ARG A 166 17.46 13.47 6.83
C ARG A 166 16.11 13.06 6.29
N PHE A 167 16.17 12.27 5.23
CA PHE A 167 14.99 11.80 4.51
C PHE A 167 15.03 10.30 4.28
N TYR A 168 13.89 9.63 4.41
CA TYR A 168 13.67 8.25 3.96
C TYR A 168 13.11 8.25 2.55
N VAL A 169 13.76 7.55 1.63
CA VAL A 169 13.28 7.39 0.26
C VAL A 169 12.33 6.20 0.18
N HIS A 170 11.12 6.44 -0.32
CA HIS A 170 10.07 5.41 -0.47
C HIS A 170 10.04 4.80 -1.86
N SER A 171 10.41 5.60 -2.87
CA SER A 171 10.42 5.21 -4.27
C SER A 171 11.54 5.94 -5.00
N CYS A 172 12.21 5.24 -5.91
CA CYS A 172 13.17 5.79 -6.86
C CYS A 172 12.82 5.18 -8.21
N LYS A 173 12.03 5.92 -9.00
CA LYS A 173 11.49 5.46 -10.27
C LYS A 173 12.39 5.94 -11.41
N PRO A 174 12.89 5.05 -12.27
CA PRO A 174 13.59 5.46 -13.48
C PRO A 174 12.62 6.10 -14.47
N VAL A 175 13.03 7.20 -15.07
CA VAL A 175 12.29 7.95 -16.10
C VAL A 175 13.17 8.07 -17.34
N PHE A 176 12.56 7.87 -18.50
CA PHE A 176 13.25 7.83 -19.78
C PHE A 176 12.67 8.88 -20.72
N VAL A 177 13.50 9.79 -21.20
CA VAL A 177 13.13 10.80 -22.20
C VAL A 177 14.26 10.90 -23.21
N ASN A 178 13.96 10.76 -24.49
CA ASN A 178 14.95 10.85 -25.59
C ASN A 178 16.19 9.94 -25.35
N GLN A 179 16.02 8.74 -24.80
CA GLN A 179 17.06 7.80 -24.38
C GLN A 179 17.96 8.30 -23.24
N GLU A 180 17.67 9.42 -22.63
CA GLU A 180 18.28 9.86 -21.38
C GLU A 180 17.54 9.30 -20.18
N LEU A 181 18.30 8.89 -19.16
CA LEU A 181 17.80 8.32 -17.92
C LEU A 181 17.98 9.33 -16.77
N PHE A 182 16.91 9.57 -16.04
CA PHE A 182 16.93 10.24 -14.75
C PHE A 182 15.93 9.58 -13.78
N TYR A 183 15.85 10.04 -12.56
CA TYR A 183 15.05 9.39 -11.53
C TYR A 183 14.08 10.36 -10.89
N GLU A 184 12.83 9.91 -10.71
CA GLU A 184 11.83 10.54 -9.87
C GLU A 184 11.89 9.88 -8.48
N LEU A 185 12.15 10.68 -7.45
CA LEU A 185 12.23 10.24 -6.07
C LEU A 185 11.01 10.71 -5.30
N THR A 186 10.50 9.80 -4.46
CA THR A 186 9.52 10.12 -3.45
C THR A 186 10.09 9.84 -2.08
N PHE A 187 10.12 10.83 -1.20
CA PHE A 187 10.72 10.72 0.12
C PHE A 187 9.94 11.51 1.19
N THR A 188 10.20 11.21 2.46
CA THR A 188 9.66 11.92 3.63
C THR A 188 10.80 12.30 4.56
N GLU A 189 10.57 13.22 5.50
CA GLU A 189 11.49 13.41 6.62
C GLU A 189 11.74 12.08 7.35
N ALA A 190 13.00 11.86 7.78
CA ALA A 190 13.38 10.63 8.47
C ALA A 190 12.95 10.68 9.95
N VAL A 191 11.66 10.50 10.20
CA VAL A 191 11.04 10.41 11.51
C VAL A 191 10.25 9.10 11.63
N ASP A 192 10.05 8.60 12.86
CA ASP A 192 9.43 7.29 13.07
C ASP A 192 7.97 7.23 12.63
N ASN A 193 7.25 8.33 12.71
CA ASN A 193 5.83 8.45 12.39
C ASN A 193 5.54 9.21 11.09
N ALA A 194 6.48 9.26 10.14
CA ALA A 194 6.25 9.90 8.85
C ALA A 194 4.96 9.38 8.18
N SER A 195 4.12 10.29 7.70
CA SER A 195 2.88 9.97 7.01
C SER A 195 3.14 9.76 5.51
N LYS A 196 2.36 8.88 4.88
CA LYS A 196 2.36 8.74 3.40
C LYS A 196 2.02 10.06 2.68
N PHE A 197 1.44 11.02 3.37
CA PHE A 197 0.98 12.30 2.85
C PHE A 197 2.03 13.40 2.97
N ASP A 198 3.09 13.15 3.76
CA ASP A 198 4.25 14.05 3.87
C ASP A 198 5.28 13.76 2.77
N ARG A 199 4.91 13.02 1.74
CA ARG A 199 5.79 12.64 0.64
C ARG A 199 6.08 13.83 -0.24
N ILE A 200 7.37 13.99 -0.53
CA ILE A 200 7.91 14.99 -1.44
C ILE A 200 8.39 14.29 -2.69
N ILE A 201 8.15 14.90 -3.84
CA ILE A 201 8.67 14.45 -5.13
C ILE A 201 9.84 15.35 -5.51
N ALA A 202 10.95 14.74 -5.94
CA ALA A 202 12.10 15.44 -6.51
C ALA A 202 12.77 14.59 -7.58
N PHE A 203 13.60 15.24 -8.40
CA PHE A 203 14.23 14.61 -9.57
C PHE A 203 15.74 14.68 -9.47
N THR A 204 16.44 13.66 -9.99
CA THR A 204 17.91 13.60 -10.03
C THR A 204 18.40 12.79 -11.22
N LYS A 205 19.61 13.10 -11.68
CA LYS A 205 20.30 12.29 -12.70
C LYS A 205 20.99 11.04 -12.14
N GLU A 206 21.25 11.01 -10.84
CA GLU A 206 21.97 9.90 -10.21
C GLU A 206 21.02 8.90 -9.59
N LYS A 207 21.32 7.61 -9.73
CA LYS A 207 20.64 6.57 -8.96
C LYS A 207 21.04 6.67 -7.49
N ILE A 208 20.06 6.78 -6.62
CA ILE A 208 20.25 6.96 -5.19
C ILE A 208 20.06 5.63 -4.46
N LEU A 209 20.87 5.40 -3.41
CA LEU A 209 20.69 4.29 -2.49
C LEU A 209 19.49 4.57 -1.58
N THR A 210 18.43 3.77 -1.69
CA THR A 210 17.12 4.04 -1.04
C THR A 210 16.94 3.37 0.32
N ASN A 211 17.91 2.57 0.75
CA ASN A 211 17.80 1.70 1.93
C ASN A 211 17.94 2.44 3.27
N TYR A 212 18.53 3.64 3.25
CA TYR A 212 18.93 4.39 4.44
C TYR A 212 18.39 5.80 4.44
N ALA A 213 18.44 6.45 5.59
CA ALA A 213 18.23 7.87 5.67
C ALA A 213 19.32 8.61 4.89
N LEU A 214 18.92 9.62 4.12
CA LEU A 214 19.77 10.41 3.24
C LEU A 214 19.67 11.88 3.56
N LYS A 215 20.72 12.63 3.25
CA LYS A 215 20.70 14.09 3.20
C LYS A 215 20.75 14.55 1.75
N PHE A 216 20.01 15.61 1.42
CA PHE A 216 19.91 16.14 0.07
C PHE A 216 20.32 17.60 -0.01
N ALA A 217 20.93 17.98 -1.14
CA ALA A 217 20.98 19.34 -1.61
C ALA A 217 19.86 19.52 -2.63
N ILE A 218 18.83 20.29 -2.26
CA ILE A 218 17.61 20.45 -3.07
C ILE A 218 17.48 21.92 -3.44
N HIS A 219 17.16 22.20 -4.72
CA HIS A 219 16.67 23.50 -5.15
C HIS A 219 15.32 23.36 -5.88
N GLU A 220 14.61 24.49 -6.04
CA GLU A 220 13.34 24.55 -6.75
C GLU A 220 13.56 25.14 -8.14
N GLU A 221 12.98 24.49 -9.16
CA GLU A 221 12.94 24.97 -10.54
C GLU A 221 11.49 25.11 -11.01
N LEU A 222 11.25 26.12 -11.84
CA LEU A 222 9.95 26.38 -12.43
C LEU A 222 9.91 25.77 -13.84
N ILE A 223 8.96 24.87 -14.06
CA ILE A 223 8.68 24.27 -15.37
C ILE A 223 7.29 24.70 -15.86
N HIS A 224 7.10 24.73 -17.16
CA HIS A 224 5.83 25.09 -17.77
C HIS A 224 5.18 23.86 -18.41
N VAL A 225 4.08 23.38 -17.83
CA VAL A 225 3.36 22.19 -18.27
C VAL A 225 1.85 22.40 -18.08
N LEU A 226 1.05 21.90 -19.01
CA LEU A 226 -0.42 22.02 -18.98
C LEU A 226 -0.88 23.49 -18.80
N GLU A 227 -0.29 24.40 -19.60
CA GLU A 227 -0.61 25.84 -19.59
C GLU A 227 -0.35 26.55 -18.25
N SER A 228 0.43 25.95 -17.37
CA SER A 228 0.71 26.46 -16.02
C SER A 228 2.15 26.27 -15.61
N ASN A 229 2.59 27.10 -14.67
CA ASN A 229 3.89 26.99 -14.07
C ASN A 229 3.86 26.11 -12.85
N ILE A 230 4.69 25.07 -12.81
CA ILE A 230 4.81 24.12 -11.71
C ILE A 230 6.19 24.21 -11.11
N ASN A 231 6.29 24.39 -9.78
CA ASN A 231 7.56 24.28 -9.05
C ASN A 231 7.89 22.79 -8.84
N ILE A 232 9.03 22.38 -9.36
CA ILE A 232 9.61 21.06 -9.10
C ILE A 232 10.82 21.17 -8.19
N LYS A 233 11.15 20.10 -7.49
CA LYS A 233 12.37 20.00 -6.67
C LYS A 233 13.41 19.16 -7.42
N VAL A 234 14.63 19.69 -7.48
CA VAL A 234 15.79 19.03 -8.10
C VAL A 234 16.80 18.71 -7.02
N ILE A 235 17.33 17.49 -7.02
CA ILE A 235 18.40 17.05 -6.11
C ILE A 235 19.73 17.15 -6.86
N ASP A 236 20.58 18.08 -6.43
CA ASP A 236 21.91 18.31 -7.00
C ASP A 236 22.97 17.39 -6.41
N ALA A 237 22.84 17.06 -5.12
CA ALA A 237 23.75 16.18 -4.42
C ALA A 237 23.03 15.43 -3.29
N TRP A 238 23.58 14.30 -2.91
CA TRP A 238 23.05 13.49 -1.82
C TRP A 238 24.15 12.81 -1.02
N GLU A 239 23.86 12.47 0.24
CA GLU A 239 24.75 11.75 1.13
C GLU A 239 23.99 10.70 1.91
N VAL A 240 24.60 9.53 2.14
CA VAL A 240 24.07 8.53 3.08
C VAL A 240 24.27 9.08 4.49
N SER A 241 23.23 9.04 5.31
CA SER A 241 23.28 9.54 6.67
C SER A 241 22.31 8.76 7.58
N ILE A 242 22.67 7.51 7.90
CA ILE A 242 21.92 6.66 8.83
C ILE A 242 21.74 7.43 10.14
N ARG A 243 20.53 7.41 10.71
CA ARG A 243 20.25 8.12 11.96
C ARG A 243 21.05 7.50 13.11
N PRO A 244 21.68 8.26 14.00
CA PRO A 244 22.38 7.72 15.17
C PRO A 244 21.50 6.83 16.03
N CYS A 245 20.23 7.18 16.23
CA CYS A 245 19.29 6.38 16.97
C CYS A 245 19.05 4.99 16.35
N GLU A 246 19.11 4.86 15.01
CA GLU A 246 19.00 3.57 14.31
C GLU A 246 20.17 2.66 14.64
N LEU A 247 21.40 3.19 14.57
CA LEU A 247 22.61 2.45 14.94
C LEU A 247 22.61 2.07 16.43
N ASN A 248 22.20 2.98 17.31
CA ASN A 248 22.10 2.74 18.75
C ASN A 248 21.08 1.63 19.07
N ASN A 249 19.90 1.68 18.47
CA ASN A 249 18.87 0.68 18.66
C ASN A 249 19.27 -0.68 18.06
N TYR A 250 19.97 -0.67 16.92
CA TYR A 250 20.52 -1.90 16.34
C TYR A 250 21.65 -2.50 17.19
N ALA A 251 22.58 -1.68 17.68
CA ALA A 251 23.64 -2.10 18.62
C ALA A 251 23.04 -2.77 19.87
N SER A 252 21.98 -2.19 20.41
CA SER A 252 21.27 -2.72 21.55
C SER A 252 20.69 -4.13 21.29
N ILE A 253 20.22 -4.43 20.06
CA ILE A 253 19.82 -5.81 19.68
C ILE A 253 20.98 -6.77 19.81
N LEU A 254 22.19 -6.36 19.43
CA LEU A 254 23.41 -7.17 19.57
C LEU A 254 23.93 -7.26 21.00
N GLY A 255 23.32 -6.54 21.95
CA GLY A 255 23.77 -6.45 23.33
C GLY A 255 25.00 -5.54 23.50
N ILE A 256 25.18 -4.57 22.60
CA ILE A 256 26.26 -3.59 22.59
C ILE A 256 25.63 -2.24 22.97
N GLU A 257 26.09 -1.67 24.09
CA GLU A 257 25.68 -0.33 24.51
C GLU A 257 26.67 0.70 23.95
N ARG A 258 26.20 1.56 23.06
CA ARG A 258 26.99 2.60 22.40
C ARG A 258 26.12 3.85 22.14
N ASP A 259 26.78 5.01 22.02
CA ASP A 259 26.18 6.28 21.64
C ASP A 259 26.90 6.82 20.41
N PHE A 260 26.34 6.53 19.24
CA PHE A 260 26.86 6.98 17.96
C PHE A 260 26.54 8.43 17.71
N LYS A 261 27.55 9.16 17.20
CA LYS A 261 27.40 10.58 16.85
C LYS A 261 27.77 10.80 15.37
N THR A 262 27.05 11.71 14.75
CA THR A 262 27.32 12.09 13.35
C THR A 262 28.66 12.80 13.18
N THR A 263 29.26 13.26 14.28
CA THR A 263 30.62 13.87 14.32
C THR A 263 31.73 12.84 14.23
N ASP A 264 31.45 11.57 14.56
CA ASP A 264 32.46 10.52 14.62
C ASP A 264 33.06 10.25 13.24
N LEU A 265 34.35 10.15 13.19
CA LEU A 265 35.09 10.00 11.92
C LEU A 265 34.78 8.64 11.26
N GLU A 266 34.72 7.59 12.06
CA GLU A 266 34.35 6.23 11.62
C GLU A 266 32.97 6.20 10.97
N TYR A 267 31.95 6.84 11.60
CA TYR A 267 30.62 6.98 11.02
C TYR A 267 30.67 7.68 9.65
N LYS A 268 31.35 8.84 9.57
CA LYS A 268 31.46 9.60 8.32
C LYS A 268 32.12 8.79 7.20
N GLN A 269 33.19 8.07 7.50
CA GLN A 269 33.90 7.24 6.53
C GLN A 269 33.03 6.06 6.05
N LEU A 270 32.26 5.44 6.95
CA LEU A 270 31.33 4.39 6.58
C LEU A 270 30.21 4.92 5.67
N MET A 271 29.59 6.07 6.00
CA MET A 271 28.56 6.69 5.15
C MET A 271 29.09 7.02 3.75
N ALA A 272 30.29 7.60 3.68
CA ALA A 272 30.96 7.90 2.41
C ALA A 272 31.27 6.61 1.59
N PHE A 273 31.66 5.54 2.27
CA PHE A 273 31.91 4.24 1.65
C PHE A 273 30.62 3.64 1.05
N LEU A 274 29.53 3.63 1.80
CA LEU A 274 28.23 3.11 1.34
C LEU A 274 27.76 3.85 0.08
N LYS A 275 27.90 5.19 0.07
CA LYS A 275 27.60 6.02 -1.10
C LYS A 275 28.50 5.65 -2.29
N ALA A 276 29.82 5.63 -2.09
CA ALA A 276 30.79 5.47 -3.16
C ALA A 276 30.70 4.09 -3.86
N TYR A 277 30.35 3.06 -3.12
CA TYR A 277 30.20 1.70 -3.64
C TYR A 277 28.76 1.34 -3.98
N ALA A 278 27.78 2.18 -3.60
CA ALA A 278 26.34 1.94 -3.77
C ALA A 278 25.91 0.57 -3.24
N ILE A 279 26.39 0.18 -2.08
CA ILE A 279 26.09 -1.10 -1.42
C ILE A 279 25.43 -0.88 -0.07
N THR A 280 24.65 -1.87 0.35
CA THR A 280 24.01 -1.88 1.67
C THR A 280 24.95 -2.41 2.76
N LEU A 281 24.63 -2.15 4.04
CA LEU A 281 25.35 -2.74 5.17
C LEU A 281 25.26 -4.27 5.15
N ASN A 282 24.13 -4.83 4.73
CA ASN A 282 23.96 -6.27 4.58
C ASN A 282 24.93 -6.83 3.53
N GLU A 283 24.95 -6.24 2.31
CA GLU A 283 25.87 -6.64 1.25
C GLU A 283 27.34 -6.49 1.67
N TYR A 284 27.65 -5.46 2.48
CA TYR A 284 29.00 -5.28 3.01
C TYR A 284 29.36 -6.36 4.03
N VAL A 285 28.49 -6.63 5.00
CA VAL A 285 28.70 -7.66 6.02
C VAL A 285 28.81 -9.06 5.42
N GLU A 286 28.09 -9.38 4.36
CA GLU A 286 28.13 -10.66 3.64
C GLU A 286 29.24 -10.75 2.59
N SER A 287 29.98 -9.67 2.32
CA SER A 287 31.09 -9.69 1.36
C SER A 287 32.22 -10.65 1.78
N ASP A 288 33.07 -11.02 0.85
CA ASP A 288 34.22 -11.88 1.13
C ASP A 288 35.18 -11.26 2.17
N ASP A 289 35.97 -12.11 2.86
CA ASP A 289 36.84 -11.65 3.92
C ASP A 289 37.91 -10.66 3.44
N VAL A 290 38.36 -10.78 2.20
CA VAL A 290 39.40 -9.89 1.63
C VAL A 290 38.83 -8.47 1.47
N PHE A 291 37.64 -8.37 0.88
CA PHE A 291 36.97 -7.08 0.70
C PHE A 291 36.57 -6.45 2.03
N TYR A 292 35.93 -7.23 2.90
CA TYR A 292 35.50 -6.77 4.24
C TYR A 292 36.67 -6.19 5.05
N ASN A 293 37.74 -7.00 5.21
CA ASN A 293 38.90 -6.61 6.01
C ASN A 293 39.69 -5.45 5.39
N ARG A 294 39.77 -5.38 4.05
CA ARG A 294 40.38 -4.25 3.37
C ARG A 294 39.68 -2.94 3.69
N ILE A 295 38.36 -2.91 3.59
CA ILE A 295 37.57 -1.71 3.87
C ILE A 295 37.63 -1.37 5.36
N LYS A 296 37.51 -2.37 6.25
CA LYS A 296 37.69 -2.20 7.68
C LYS A 296 39.03 -1.53 7.98
N THR A 297 40.14 -2.05 7.44
CA THR A 297 41.47 -1.47 7.64
C THR A 297 41.57 -0.01 7.17
N ILE A 298 40.96 0.31 6.01
CA ILE A 298 40.95 1.68 5.47
C ILE A 298 40.20 2.63 6.40
N ILE A 299 39.05 2.23 6.93
CA ILE A 299 38.23 3.06 7.81
C ILE A 299 38.90 3.16 9.19
N SER A 300 39.28 2.04 9.83
CA SER A 300 39.87 2.01 11.17
C SER A 300 41.21 2.70 11.23
N SER A 301 42.06 2.63 10.18
CA SER A 301 43.36 3.29 10.15
C SER A 301 43.29 4.81 10.30
N ARG A 302 42.15 5.42 10.05
CA ARG A 302 41.87 6.84 10.13
C ARG A 302 41.14 7.26 11.41
N CYS A 303 40.75 6.27 12.24
CA CYS A 303 39.87 6.47 13.41
C CYS A 303 40.58 6.05 14.69
N GLN A 304 40.23 6.69 15.81
CA GLN A 304 40.75 6.34 17.14
C GLN A 304 39.89 5.28 17.88
N SER A 305 38.77 4.87 17.30
CA SER A 305 37.83 3.91 17.87
C SER A 305 37.19 3.04 16.79
N ASP A 306 36.91 1.77 17.08
CA ASP A 306 36.30 0.78 16.19
C ASP A 306 34.86 0.47 16.61
N VAL A 307 34.10 1.50 17.00
CA VAL A 307 32.75 1.37 17.60
C VAL A 307 31.73 0.81 16.59
N VAL A 308 31.79 1.23 15.33
CA VAL A 308 30.90 0.74 14.28
C VAL A 308 31.26 -0.71 13.91
N TYR A 309 32.53 -1.03 13.91
CA TYR A 309 32.97 -2.39 13.59
C TYR A 309 32.66 -3.43 14.69
N ASP A 310 32.51 -3.03 15.96
CA ASP A 310 31.96 -3.93 16.98
C ASP A 310 30.59 -4.49 16.57
N ILE A 311 29.75 -3.63 15.97
CA ILE A 311 28.41 -4.01 15.47
C ILE A 311 28.50 -4.86 14.22
N LEU A 312 29.30 -4.43 13.23
CA LEU A 312 29.41 -5.09 11.94
C LEU A 312 30.08 -6.46 12.06
N ASP A 313 31.13 -6.58 12.89
CA ASP A 313 31.83 -7.85 13.12
C ASP A 313 30.91 -8.84 13.84
N ARG A 314 30.12 -8.38 14.84
CA ARG A 314 29.17 -9.24 15.55
C ARG A 314 28.06 -9.71 14.63
N SER A 315 27.54 -8.80 13.77
CA SER A 315 26.55 -9.15 12.75
C SER A 315 27.11 -10.14 11.75
N ARG A 316 28.32 -9.89 11.23
CA ARG A 316 29.02 -10.80 10.32
C ARG A 316 29.22 -12.19 10.91
N TYR A 317 29.61 -12.27 12.19
CA TYR A 317 29.78 -13.55 12.87
C TYR A 317 28.49 -14.41 12.87
N ILE A 318 27.33 -13.77 13.07
CA ILE A 318 26.04 -14.46 13.12
C ILE A 318 25.58 -14.80 11.70
N ILE A 319 25.66 -13.85 10.77
CA ILE A 319 25.16 -13.97 9.39
C ILE A 319 25.99 -14.97 8.60
N SER A 320 27.33 -14.89 8.64
CA SER A 320 28.21 -15.77 7.85
C SER A 320 28.15 -17.25 8.28
N ARG A 321 27.69 -17.53 9.50
CA ARG A 321 27.48 -18.88 10.01
C ARG A 321 26.03 -19.33 9.99
N ASP A 322 25.16 -18.52 9.42
CA ASP A 322 23.70 -18.72 9.35
C ASP A 322 23.11 -19.15 10.72
N LEU A 323 23.57 -18.49 11.79
CA LEU A 323 23.07 -18.75 13.13
C LEU A 323 21.65 -18.21 13.31
N PRO A 324 20.85 -18.76 14.23
CA PRO A 324 19.52 -18.25 14.54
C PRO A 324 19.52 -16.72 14.79
N GLY A 325 18.60 -16.00 14.14
CA GLY A 325 18.53 -14.53 14.13
C GLY A 325 19.22 -13.90 12.93
N SER A 326 19.91 -14.68 12.07
CA SER A 326 20.63 -14.16 10.92
C SER A 326 19.73 -13.46 9.91
N ASN A 327 18.54 -14.00 9.62
CA ASN A 327 17.61 -13.39 8.64
C ASN A 327 17.00 -12.09 9.18
N VAL A 328 16.76 -12.02 10.49
CA VAL A 328 16.33 -10.75 11.13
C VAL A 328 17.43 -9.70 11.00
N LEU A 329 18.69 -10.05 11.30
CA LEU A 329 19.82 -9.11 11.19
C LEU A 329 20.05 -8.67 9.74
N ARG A 330 19.96 -9.59 8.76
CA ARG A 330 20.07 -9.28 7.31
C ARG A 330 19.06 -8.19 6.94
N TYR A 331 17.81 -8.38 7.29
CA TYR A 331 16.75 -7.42 6.95
C TYR A 331 16.94 -6.08 7.67
N LEU A 332 17.28 -6.08 8.96
CA LEU A 332 17.50 -4.84 9.71
C LEU A 332 18.73 -4.06 9.22
N LEU A 333 19.81 -4.73 8.79
CA LEU A 333 20.96 -4.09 8.15
C LEU A 333 20.62 -3.57 6.75
N TYR A 334 19.69 -4.22 6.07
CA TYR A 334 19.26 -3.80 4.73
C TYR A 334 18.44 -2.51 4.78
N THR A 335 17.52 -2.35 5.72
CA THR A 335 16.62 -1.19 5.76
C THR A 335 16.98 -0.11 6.79
N MET A 336 17.68 -0.44 7.87
CA MET A 336 18.04 0.44 9.00
C MET A 336 16.94 1.45 9.38
N ASN A 337 15.69 1.00 9.47
CA ASN A 337 14.56 1.83 9.83
C ASN A 337 14.33 1.81 11.35
N ASN A 338 14.40 2.96 12.02
CA ASN A 338 14.30 3.07 13.47
C ASN A 338 13.02 2.44 14.04
N ARG A 339 11.88 2.75 13.44
CA ARG A 339 10.58 2.21 13.88
C ARG A 339 10.54 0.68 13.81
N VAL A 340 11.11 0.10 12.75
CA VAL A 340 11.18 -1.36 12.58
C VAL A 340 12.09 -1.96 13.64
N ILE A 341 13.30 -1.42 13.82
CA ILE A 341 14.30 -1.90 14.78
C ILE A 341 13.72 -1.90 16.20
N LYS A 342 13.13 -0.78 16.63
CA LYS A 342 12.52 -0.64 17.98
C LYS A 342 11.45 -1.68 18.25
N LYS A 343 10.64 -2.05 17.25
CA LYS A 343 9.57 -3.06 17.40
C LYS A 343 10.08 -4.47 17.52
N GLN A 344 11.31 -4.76 17.09
CA GLN A 344 11.92 -6.08 17.23
C GLN A 344 12.71 -6.22 18.55
N ARG A 345 13.13 -5.11 19.14
CA ARG A 345 14.01 -5.10 20.31
C ARG A 345 13.32 -5.56 21.60
N CYS A 346 14.00 -6.39 22.38
CA CYS A 346 13.65 -6.76 23.75
C CYS A 346 14.68 -6.15 24.72
N PHE A 347 14.23 -5.49 25.79
CA PHE A 347 15.14 -4.83 26.73
C PHE A 347 15.69 -5.76 27.80
N ASP A 348 14.91 -6.79 28.23
CA ASP A 348 15.17 -7.50 29.46
C ASP A 348 15.60 -8.97 29.30
N GLN A 349 15.61 -9.49 28.05
CA GLN A 349 15.88 -10.91 27.84
C GLN A 349 16.67 -11.17 26.55
N LYS A 350 17.81 -11.85 26.75
CA LYS A 350 18.56 -12.48 25.64
C LYS A 350 17.90 -13.80 25.27
N HIS A 351 17.59 -13.97 23.99
CA HIS A 351 16.94 -15.18 23.52
C HIS A 351 17.96 -16.21 23.02
N TYR A 352 18.10 -17.33 23.72
CA TYR A 352 18.98 -18.42 23.34
C TYR A 352 18.63 -19.02 21.94
N LYS A 353 17.34 -19.02 21.58
CA LYS A 353 16.87 -19.43 20.24
C LYS A 353 17.16 -18.42 19.12
N LEU A 354 17.71 -17.27 19.44
CA LEU A 354 18.09 -16.21 18.50
C LEU A 354 19.52 -15.75 18.81
N SER A 355 20.44 -16.69 19.01
CA SER A 355 21.87 -16.45 19.27
C SER A 355 22.15 -15.47 20.39
N ASN A 356 21.34 -15.46 21.43
CA ASN A 356 21.39 -14.53 22.57
C ASN A 356 21.27 -13.04 22.15
N LEU A 357 20.60 -12.76 21.04
CA LEU A 357 20.22 -11.42 20.63
C LEU A 357 19.08 -10.88 21.51
N ASN A 358 19.05 -9.56 21.70
CA ASN A 358 17.96 -8.87 22.38
C ASN A 358 16.76 -8.64 21.44
N LEU A 359 16.19 -9.73 20.95
CA LEU A 359 15.05 -9.76 20.02
C LEU A 359 13.82 -10.34 20.70
N LEU A 360 12.63 -9.91 20.28
CA LEU A 360 11.36 -10.49 20.72
C LEU A 360 11.18 -11.91 20.19
N TYR A 361 10.50 -12.78 20.94
CA TYR A 361 10.12 -14.14 20.49
C TYR A 361 9.33 -14.14 19.16
N GLY A 362 8.59 -13.08 18.91
CA GLY A 362 7.85 -12.91 17.66
C GLY A 362 8.73 -12.81 16.40
N CYS A 363 10.05 -12.66 16.54
CA CYS A 363 11.00 -12.66 15.43
C CYS A 363 11.38 -14.06 14.96
N ILE A 364 11.17 -15.11 15.78
CA ILE A 364 11.53 -16.49 15.44
C ILE A 364 10.84 -16.95 14.15
N PRO A 365 9.52 -16.82 13.96
CA PRO A 365 8.88 -17.25 12.74
C PRO A 365 9.45 -16.60 11.49
N PHE A 366 9.78 -15.31 11.57
CA PHE A 366 10.41 -14.59 10.45
C PHE A 366 11.83 -15.10 10.20
N ASP A 367 12.61 -15.33 11.22
CA ASP A 367 13.96 -15.86 11.06
C ASP A 367 13.97 -17.24 10.39
N GLU A 368 13.04 -18.10 10.75
CA GLU A 368 12.90 -19.45 10.18
C GLU A 368 12.35 -19.44 8.76
N MET A 369 11.29 -18.64 8.49
CA MET A 369 10.57 -18.57 7.21
C MET A 369 10.26 -17.11 6.80
N PRO A 370 11.26 -16.34 6.37
CA PRO A 370 11.11 -14.90 6.09
C PRO A 370 10.15 -14.57 4.95
N PHE A 371 10.05 -15.45 3.94
CA PHE A 371 9.16 -15.21 2.79
C PHE A 371 7.69 -15.61 3.03
N ALA A 372 7.41 -16.29 4.14
CA ALA A 372 6.05 -16.72 4.50
C ALA A 372 5.52 -16.07 5.79
N THR A 373 6.34 -15.27 6.48
CA THR A 373 5.99 -14.65 7.77
C THR A 373 6.38 -13.19 7.80
N ALA A 374 6.00 -12.48 8.85
CA ALA A 374 6.30 -11.07 9.03
C ALA A 374 7.07 -10.83 10.33
N LEU A 375 7.79 -9.72 10.40
CA LEU A 375 8.37 -9.20 11.63
C LEU A 375 7.28 -8.65 12.57
N VAL A 376 7.61 -8.46 13.83
CA VAL A 376 6.66 -7.91 14.81
C VAL A 376 6.21 -6.51 14.37
N ASN A 377 4.90 -6.34 14.11
CA ASN A 377 4.28 -5.11 13.64
C ASN A 377 4.90 -4.51 12.36
N HIS A 378 5.55 -5.33 11.54
CA HIS A 378 6.12 -4.92 10.26
C HIS A 378 6.03 -6.07 9.26
N ASN A 379 5.48 -5.76 8.07
CA ASN A 379 5.43 -6.69 6.95
C ASN A 379 6.45 -6.23 5.88
N PRO A 380 7.59 -6.94 5.73
CA PRO A 380 8.58 -6.63 4.71
C PRO A 380 8.01 -6.77 3.31
N LYS A 381 8.49 -5.95 2.37
CA LYS A 381 8.19 -6.15 0.96
C LYS A 381 8.95 -7.36 0.42
N MET A 382 8.32 -8.13 -0.44
CA MET A 382 8.95 -9.32 -1.06
C MET A 382 10.26 -8.97 -1.78
N ASN A 383 10.29 -7.83 -2.49
CA ASN A 383 11.51 -7.37 -3.16
C ASN A 383 12.66 -7.12 -2.20
N ASP A 384 12.37 -6.48 -1.05
CA ASP A 384 13.40 -6.19 -0.04
C ASP A 384 13.95 -7.50 0.56
N LEU A 385 13.08 -8.50 0.75
CA LEU A 385 13.50 -9.83 1.22
C LEU A 385 14.38 -10.56 0.18
N LEU A 386 14.00 -10.53 -1.10
CA LEU A 386 14.77 -11.13 -2.17
C LEU A 386 16.14 -10.47 -2.37
N ASP A 387 16.24 -9.18 -2.06
CA ASP A 387 17.50 -8.43 -2.13
C ASP A 387 18.44 -8.70 -0.96
N CYS A 388 17.94 -9.16 0.20
CA CYS A 388 18.76 -9.28 1.41
C CYS A 388 18.81 -10.67 2.05
N ILE A 389 17.96 -11.61 1.66
CA ILE A 389 17.90 -12.96 2.24
C ILE A 389 18.09 -14.01 1.15
N PRO A 390 18.94 -15.01 1.36
CA PRO A 390 19.09 -16.13 0.43
C PRO A 390 17.76 -16.86 0.24
N TYR A 391 17.35 -17.03 -1.02
CA TYR A 391 16.05 -17.61 -1.37
C TYR A 391 16.15 -19.06 -1.91
N GLU A 392 17.34 -19.56 -2.10
CA GLU A 392 17.58 -20.94 -2.55
C GLU A 392 17.02 -21.96 -1.54
N ASN A 393 16.35 -23.01 -2.02
CA ASN A 393 15.72 -24.06 -1.22
C ASN A 393 14.56 -23.59 -0.32
N ARG A 394 13.89 -22.47 -0.68
CA ARG A 394 12.75 -21.90 0.04
C ARG A 394 11.43 -21.95 -0.73
N GLU A 395 11.30 -22.84 -1.72
CA GLU A 395 10.11 -22.98 -2.56
C GLU A 395 8.84 -23.20 -1.75
N HIS A 396 8.93 -23.88 -0.59
CA HIS A 396 7.81 -24.08 0.32
C HIS A 396 7.27 -22.77 0.92
N GLU A 397 8.14 -21.79 1.13
CA GLU A 397 7.73 -20.46 1.60
C GLU A 397 7.06 -19.66 0.48
N PHE A 398 7.58 -19.74 -0.76
CA PHE A 398 6.98 -19.09 -1.92
C PHE A 398 5.61 -19.67 -2.27
N LEU A 399 5.45 -20.99 -2.17
CA LEU A 399 4.13 -21.62 -2.30
C LEU A 399 3.13 -21.08 -1.26
N ALA A 400 3.56 -21.01 0.00
CA ALA A 400 2.74 -20.47 1.08
C ALA A 400 2.40 -18.98 0.86
N HIS A 401 3.37 -18.20 0.41
CA HIS A 401 3.16 -16.80 0.05
C HIS A 401 2.14 -16.65 -1.09
N LYS A 402 2.27 -17.46 -2.17
CA LYS A 402 1.32 -17.43 -3.30
C LYS A 402 -0.10 -17.79 -2.89
N ILE A 403 -0.28 -18.82 -2.06
CA ILE A 403 -1.61 -19.20 -1.54
C ILE A 403 -2.16 -18.07 -0.66
N THR A 404 -1.32 -17.45 0.17
CA THR A 404 -1.71 -16.30 1.01
C THR A 404 -2.14 -15.11 0.14
N THR A 405 -1.37 -14.76 -0.88
CA THR A 405 -1.67 -13.68 -1.82
C THR A 405 -2.96 -13.95 -2.59
N ASN A 406 -3.17 -15.18 -3.07
CA ASN A 406 -4.44 -15.56 -3.70
C ASN A 406 -5.63 -15.37 -2.76
N THR A 407 -5.45 -15.64 -1.47
CA THR A 407 -6.52 -15.46 -0.48
C THR A 407 -6.71 -13.98 -0.12
N GLU A 408 -5.65 -13.25 0.19
CA GLU A 408 -5.74 -11.88 0.70
C GLU A 408 -6.02 -10.84 -0.39
N ASN A 409 -5.44 -11.00 -1.58
CA ASN A 409 -5.56 -10.03 -2.67
C ASN A 409 -6.61 -10.42 -3.71
N GLU A 410 -6.73 -11.73 -4.00
CA GLU A 410 -7.68 -12.25 -5.00
C GLU A 410 -8.98 -12.75 -4.37
N GLU A 411 -9.07 -12.77 -3.04
CA GLU A 411 -10.20 -13.33 -2.25
C GLU A 411 -10.59 -14.77 -2.60
N ILE A 412 -9.63 -15.59 -2.99
CA ILE A 412 -9.80 -17.00 -3.31
C ILE A 412 -9.46 -17.84 -2.08
N LEU A 413 -10.46 -18.45 -1.42
CA LEU A 413 -10.23 -19.33 -0.27
C LEU A 413 -9.49 -20.62 -0.67
N PHE A 414 -9.79 -21.16 -1.84
CA PHE A 414 -9.29 -22.45 -2.31
C PHE A 414 -8.51 -22.31 -3.61
N SER A 415 -7.19 -22.35 -3.53
CA SER A 415 -6.29 -22.30 -4.69
C SER A 415 -6.18 -23.66 -5.35
N SER A 416 -6.47 -23.77 -6.65
CA SER A 416 -6.36 -25.04 -7.37
C SER A 416 -4.90 -25.44 -7.55
N LYS A 417 -4.57 -26.73 -7.35
CA LYS A 417 -3.24 -27.27 -7.68
C LYS A 417 -2.87 -27.04 -9.15
N LYS A 418 -3.86 -26.97 -10.05
CA LYS A 418 -3.63 -26.68 -11.48
C LYS A 418 -3.10 -25.26 -11.69
N ASP A 419 -3.60 -24.29 -10.94
CA ASP A 419 -3.15 -22.90 -11.02
C ASP A 419 -1.77 -22.70 -10.37
N LEU A 420 -1.35 -23.68 -9.57
CA LEU A 420 -0.04 -23.74 -8.90
C LEU A 420 0.93 -24.72 -9.56
N ALA A 421 0.63 -25.22 -10.77
CA ALA A 421 1.41 -26.27 -11.45
C ALA A 421 2.85 -25.87 -11.82
N HIS A 422 3.19 -24.58 -11.71
CA HIS A 422 4.55 -24.10 -11.86
C HIS A 422 5.45 -24.47 -10.66
N PHE A 423 4.90 -24.81 -9.50
CA PHE A 423 5.64 -25.39 -8.39
C PHE A 423 5.78 -26.90 -8.61
N GLN A 424 7.00 -27.40 -8.49
CA GLN A 424 7.26 -28.84 -8.58
C GLN A 424 7.01 -29.51 -7.21
N ASN A 425 6.47 -30.73 -7.19
CA ASN A 425 6.25 -31.51 -5.96
C ASN A 425 5.49 -30.77 -4.86
N ILE A 426 4.34 -30.18 -5.22
CA ILE A 426 3.51 -29.35 -4.33
C ILE A 426 3.27 -30.03 -2.97
N ASP A 427 2.97 -31.32 -2.93
CA ASP A 427 2.67 -32.05 -1.68
C ASP A 427 3.88 -32.04 -0.72
N SER A 428 5.08 -32.28 -1.25
CA SER A 428 6.33 -32.21 -0.47
C SER A 428 6.61 -30.79 0.04
N LEU A 429 6.26 -29.76 -0.75
CA LEU A 429 6.42 -28.36 -0.34
C LEU A 429 5.44 -28.01 0.78
N VAL A 430 4.19 -28.47 0.70
CA VAL A 430 3.17 -28.29 1.75
C VAL A 430 3.63 -28.97 3.06
N ASP A 431 4.12 -30.21 2.97
CA ASP A 431 4.63 -30.92 4.14
C ASP A 431 5.83 -30.19 4.76
N SER A 432 6.78 -29.75 3.92
CA SER A 432 7.95 -28.98 4.38
C SER A 432 7.55 -27.71 5.08
N TYR A 433 6.60 -26.93 4.52
CA TYR A 433 6.09 -25.71 5.13
C TYR A 433 5.40 -26.00 6.47
N ASN A 434 4.46 -26.95 6.49
CA ASN A 434 3.70 -27.28 7.69
C ASN A 434 4.57 -27.81 8.84
N ASN A 435 5.63 -28.57 8.52
CA ASN A 435 6.57 -29.09 9.53
C ASN A 435 7.48 -28.02 10.12
N LYS A 436 7.83 -26.98 9.34
CA LYS A 436 8.65 -25.85 9.80
C LYS A 436 7.81 -24.75 10.47
N LEU A 437 6.49 -24.87 10.44
CA LEU A 437 5.61 -23.82 10.92
C LEU A 437 5.77 -23.67 12.45
N TYR A 438 5.93 -22.42 12.88
CA TYR A 438 6.02 -22.09 14.30
C TYR A 438 4.79 -22.59 15.06
N CYS A 439 5.00 -23.24 16.22
CA CYS A 439 3.95 -23.93 16.95
C CYS A 439 2.71 -23.10 17.30
N LYS A 440 2.85 -21.76 17.45
CA LYS A 440 1.71 -20.85 17.68
C LYS A 440 0.99 -20.43 16.40
N HIS A 441 1.47 -20.83 15.23
CA HIS A 441 0.91 -20.49 13.93
C HIS A 441 0.10 -21.63 13.30
N GLU A 442 -0.41 -22.57 14.09
CA GLU A 442 -1.14 -23.72 13.58
C GLU A 442 -2.29 -23.37 12.63
N GLY A 443 -2.94 -22.21 12.82
CA GLY A 443 -3.97 -21.71 11.91
C GLY A 443 -3.45 -21.33 10.52
N ARG A 444 -2.13 -21.19 10.33
CA ARG A 444 -1.52 -20.93 9.02
C ARG A 444 -1.15 -22.19 8.25
N LYS A 445 -1.45 -23.39 8.77
CA LYS A 445 -1.24 -24.63 8.03
C LYS A 445 -1.96 -24.60 6.69
N ILE A 446 -1.26 -25.08 5.66
CA ILE A 446 -1.83 -25.31 4.36
C ILE A 446 -2.41 -26.70 4.36
N LEU A 447 -3.69 -26.81 4.05
CA LEU A 447 -4.44 -28.06 3.97
C LEU A 447 -4.96 -28.26 2.55
N GLU A 448 -5.32 -29.50 2.22
CA GLU A 448 -5.86 -29.88 0.94
C GLU A 448 -7.31 -30.36 1.04
N PHE A 449 -8.13 -29.97 0.05
CA PHE A 449 -9.47 -30.48 -0.13
C PHE A 449 -9.83 -30.52 -1.63
N HIS A 450 -10.09 -31.71 -2.19
CA HIS A 450 -10.45 -31.92 -3.62
C HIS A 450 -9.51 -31.19 -4.59
N ASP A 451 -8.23 -31.49 -4.56
CA ASP A 451 -7.19 -30.87 -5.39
C ASP A 451 -7.04 -29.34 -5.24
N ASN A 452 -7.55 -28.79 -4.16
CA ASN A 452 -7.36 -27.37 -3.82
C ASN A 452 -6.64 -27.23 -2.49
N LEU A 453 -5.71 -26.29 -2.45
CA LEU A 453 -4.99 -25.91 -1.25
C LEU A 453 -5.64 -24.69 -0.60
N TYR A 454 -5.63 -24.67 0.72
CA TYR A 454 -6.18 -23.55 1.48
C TYR A 454 -5.46 -23.36 2.81
N ILE A 455 -5.52 -22.15 3.35
CA ILE A 455 -4.97 -21.83 4.67
C ILE A 455 -6.08 -22.05 5.71
N LYS A 456 -5.77 -22.87 6.72
CA LYS A 456 -6.73 -23.35 7.70
C LYS A 456 -7.56 -22.22 8.33
N ASN A 457 -6.93 -21.21 8.92
CA ASN A 457 -7.65 -20.17 9.64
C ASN A 457 -8.61 -19.34 8.79
N TYR A 458 -8.32 -19.08 7.51
CA TYR A 458 -9.23 -18.32 6.67
C TYR A 458 -10.53 -19.07 6.38
N VAL A 459 -10.42 -20.36 6.19
CA VAL A 459 -11.59 -21.23 5.97
C VAL A 459 -12.35 -21.45 7.28
N ASP A 460 -11.64 -21.71 8.38
CA ASP A 460 -12.25 -21.89 9.70
C ASP A 460 -13.01 -20.63 10.15
N ASP A 461 -12.40 -19.45 10.03
CA ASP A 461 -13.05 -18.16 10.39
C ASP A 461 -14.32 -17.94 9.55
N CYS A 462 -14.27 -18.20 8.23
CA CYS A 462 -15.42 -18.10 7.35
C CYS A 462 -16.53 -19.06 7.75
N HIS A 463 -16.19 -20.33 7.98
CA HIS A 463 -17.13 -21.36 8.40
C HIS A 463 -17.79 -21.00 9.74
N CYS A 464 -17.00 -20.63 10.75
CA CYS A 464 -17.53 -20.28 12.06
C CYS A 464 -18.48 -19.06 12.01
N VAL A 465 -18.19 -18.06 11.15
CA VAL A 465 -19.12 -16.94 10.91
C VAL A 465 -20.43 -17.45 10.33
N ILE A 466 -20.39 -18.30 9.29
CA ILE A 466 -21.59 -18.85 8.66
C ILE A 466 -22.42 -19.67 9.66
N GLU A 467 -21.80 -20.55 10.43
CA GLU A 467 -22.49 -21.39 11.44
C GLU A 467 -23.23 -20.53 12.48
N LYS A 468 -22.54 -19.54 13.05
CA LYS A 468 -23.15 -18.62 14.02
C LYS A 468 -24.32 -17.82 13.45
N LEU A 469 -24.24 -17.43 12.19
CA LEU A 469 -25.34 -16.76 11.51
C LEU A 469 -26.51 -17.71 11.31
N LYS A 470 -26.24 -18.97 10.92
CA LYS A 470 -27.27 -20.00 10.74
C LYS A 470 -28.01 -20.33 12.04
N GLU A 471 -27.27 -20.56 13.15
CA GLU A 471 -27.85 -20.82 14.46
C GLU A 471 -28.92 -19.77 14.85
N LYS A 472 -28.62 -18.49 14.56
CA LYS A 472 -29.56 -17.38 14.84
C LYS A 472 -30.75 -17.34 13.88
N THR A 473 -30.73 -18.04 12.74
CA THR A 473 -31.86 -18.08 11.79
C THR A 473 -32.98 -19.01 12.22
N GLU A 474 -32.79 -19.83 13.24
CA GLU A 474 -33.81 -20.78 13.75
C GLU A 474 -34.89 -20.10 14.60
N TYR A 475 -34.65 -18.86 15.05
CA TYR A 475 -35.56 -18.10 15.91
C TYR A 475 -36.25 -16.98 15.12
N TYR A 476 -37.43 -16.56 15.53
CA TYR A 476 -38.24 -15.48 14.93
C TYR A 476 -39.16 -14.83 15.94
N ILE A 477 -39.73 -13.67 15.61
CA ILE A 477 -40.75 -13.00 16.43
C ILE A 477 -42.13 -13.39 15.93
N ARG A 478 -42.92 -13.94 16.83
CA ARG A 478 -44.36 -14.22 16.51
C ARG A 478 -45.12 -12.88 16.35
N GLN A 479 -46.03 -12.83 15.35
CA GLN A 479 -46.84 -11.66 15.05
C GLN A 479 -45.99 -10.37 14.73
N TYR A 480 -44.75 -10.55 14.27
CA TYR A 480 -43.87 -9.43 13.96
C TYR A 480 -44.48 -8.48 12.91
N GLU A 481 -45.03 -9.00 11.82
CA GLU A 481 -45.63 -8.21 10.74
C GLU A 481 -46.78 -7.38 11.26
N GLN A 482 -47.66 -7.95 12.09
CA GLN A 482 -48.80 -7.21 12.73
C GLN A 482 -48.30 -6.10 13.64
N SER A 483 -47.24 -6.34 14.40
CA SER A 483 -46.65 -5.31 15.27
C SER A 483 -46.07 -4.15 14.47
N VAL A 484 -45.42 -4.43 13.31
CA VAL A 484 -44.91 -3.38 12.42
C VAL A 484 -46.05 -2.62 11.75
N ASP A 485 -47.13 -3.31 11.29
CA ASP A 485 -48.31 -2.65 10.72
C ASP A 485 -49.00 -1.73 11.73
N SER A 486 -49.12 -2.19 12.96
CA SER A 486 -49.68 -1.34 14.06
C SER A 486 -48.82 -0.10 14.31
N TRP A 487 -47.49 -0.26 14.34
CA TRP A 487 -46.56 0.84 14.51
C TRP A 487 -46.60 1.81 13.34
N LEU A 488 -46.71 1.34 12.09
CA LEU A 488 -46.82 2.17 10.88
C LEU A 488 -48.19 2.90 10.78
N SER A 489 -49.19 2.47 11.53
CA SER A 489 -50.48 3.13 11.55
C SER A 489 -50.48 4.48 12.28
N ASP A 490 -49.43 4.74 13.09
CA ASP A 490 -49.22 6.04 13.72
C ASP A 490 -48.58 7.01 12.71
N PRO A 491 -49.19 8.19 12.42
CA PRO A 491 -48.70 9.18 11.50
C PRO A 491 -47.28 9.68 11.81
N LEU A 492 -46.82 9.56 13.05
CA LEU A 492 -45.45 9.93 13.49
C LEU A 492 -44.38 8.99 12.97
N HIS A 493 -44.75 7.81 12.52
CA HIS A 493 -43.83 6.73 12.09
C HIS A 493 -43.76 6.58 10.57
N SER A 494 -43.59 7.68 9.84
CA SER A 494 -43.46 7.66 8.38
C SER A 494 -42.13 7.04 7.94
N ILE A 495 -42.18 6.19 6.92
CA ILE A 495 -41.04 5.64 6.20
C ILE A 495 -41.01 6.24 4.79
N ASP A 496 -39.79 6.55 4.32
CA ASP A 496 -39.54 7.32 3.10
C ASP A 496 -39.90 6.58 1.80
N CYS A 497 -40.00 5.23 1.80
CA CYS A 497 -40.41 4.49 0.62
C CYS A 497 -41.02 3.13 0.93
N GLU A 498 -41.78 2.59 -0.04
CA GLU A 498 -42.51 1.33 0.11
C GLU A 498 -41.56 0.13 0.23
N GLU A 499 -40.43 0.11 -0.52
CA GLU A 499 -39.41 -0.94 -0.43
C GLU A 499 -38.91 -1.13 1.03
N LYS A 500 -38.60 -0.04 1.73
CA LYS A 500 -38.13 -0.09 3.12
C LYS A 500 -39.24 -0.50 4.10
N LYS A 501 -40.48 -0.12 3.81
CA LYS A 501 -41.64 -0.61 4.60
C LYS A 501 -41.78 -2.13 4.49
N GLU A 502 -41.76 -2.66 3.30
CA GLU A 502 -41.87 -4.10 3.04
C GLU A 502 -40.70 -4.87 3.69
N ILE A 503 -39.47 -4.32 3.62
CA ILE A 503 -38.33 -4.94 4.30
C ILE A 503 -38.56 -4.92 5.81
N LEU A 504 -38.96 -3.79 6.39
CA LEU A 504 -39.20 -3.70 7.82
C LEU A 504 -40.28 -4.68 8.29
N LYS A 505 -41.38 -4.86 7.54
CA LYS A 505 -42.44 -5.83 7.84
C LYS A 505 -41.94 -7.27 7.88
N LYS A 506 -41.00 -7.63 7.00
CA LYS A 506 -40.52 -9.01 6.86
C LYS A 506 -39.27 -9.31 7.69
N LEU A 507 -38.58 -8.30 8.21
CA LEU A 507 -37.23 -8.38 8.74
C LEU A 507 -37.00 -9.54 9.74
N PHE A 508 -37.87 -9.66 10.73
CA PHE A 508 -37.76 -10.67 11.78
C PHE A 508 -39.01 -11.58 11.89
N SER A 509 -39.80 -11.64 10.82
CA SER A 509 -41.01 -12.48 10.80
C SER A 509 -40.69 -13.98 10.75
N LYS A 510 -39.52 -14.37 10.23
CA LYS A 510 -39.12 -15.80 10.06
C LYS A 510 -37.72 -16.12 10.60
N THR A 511 -36.93 -15.13 10.94
CA THR A 511 -35.55 -15.27 11.45
C THR A 511 -35.20 -14.12 12.38
N THR A 512 -34.16 -14.25 13.23
CA THR A 512 -33.64 -13.14 14.03
C THR A 512 -32.38 -12.51 13.39
N VAL A 513 -32.02 -12.93 12.18
CA VAL A 513 -30.91 -12.37 11.39
C VAL A 513 -31.45 -11.71 10.13
N ALA A 514 -31.10 -10.47 9.92
CA ALA A 514 -31.37 -9.75 8.68
C ALA A 514 -30.07 -9.34 8.00
N VAL A 515 -29.85 -9.80 6.78
CA VAL A 515 -28.72 -9.40 5.94
C VAL A 515 -29.25 -8.55 4.81
N ILE A 516 -28.86 -7.27 4.82
CA ILE A 516 -29.38 -6.25 3.92
C ILE A 516 -28.29 -5.83 2.95
N TYR A 517 -28.43 -6.27 1.72
CA TYR A 517 -27.59 -5.85 0.61
C TYR A 517 -28.17 -4.59 -0.05
N GLY A 518 -27.33 -3.73 -0.55
CA GLY A 518 -27.80 -2.57 -1.28
C GLY A 518 -26.66 -1.78 -1.92
N ALA A 519 -26.92 -1.25 -3.11
CA ALA A 519 -25.99 -0.37 -3.82
C ALA A 519 -25.63 0.88 -3.02
N ALA A 520 -24.61 1.58 -3.46
CA ALA A 520 -24.28 2.89 -2.94
C ALA A 520 -25.47 3.86 -3.12
N GLY A 521 -25.87 4.55 -2.04
CA GLY A 521 -26.96 5.54 -2.10
C GLY A 521 -28.39 4.99 -2.05
N THR A 522 -28.59 3.70 -1.78
CA THR A 522 -29.94 3.11 -1.64
C THR A 522 -30.62 3.39 -0.29
N GLY A 523 -29.98 4.15 0.57
CA GLY A 523 -30.57 4.52 1.86
C GLY A 523 -30.44 3.44 2.95
N LYS A 524 -29.41 2.61 2.92
CA LYS A 524 -29.10 1.59 3.93
C LYS A 524 -29.14 2.16 5.36
N SER A 525 -28.41 3.23 5.62
CA SER A 525 -28.38 3.85 6.96
C SER A 525 -29.73 4.48 7.34
N THR A 526 -30.57 4.90 6.38
CA THR A 526 -31.93 5.36 6.62
C THR A 526 -32.83 4.19 7.07
N LEU A 527 -32.69 3.02 6.42
CA LEU A 527 -33.38 1.80 6.86
C LEU A 527 -32.94 1.40 8.28
N ILE A 528 -31.64 1.46 8.60
CA ILE A 528 -31.15 1.24 9.96
C ILE A 528 -31.84 2.20 10.94
N SER A 529 -32.01 3.46 10.58
CA SER A 529 -32.73 4.46 11.44
C SER A 529 -34.20 4.05 11.66
N HIS A 530 -34.90 3.60 10.62
CA HIS A 530 -36.28 3.11 10.76
C HIS A 530 -36.37 1.85 11.65
N ILE A 531 -35.48 0.88 11.46
CA ILE A 531 -35.38 -0.30 12.34
C ILE A 531 -35.13 0.13 13.78
N SER A 532 -34.21 1.08 13.99
CA SER A 532 -33.84 1.56 15.32
C SER A 532 -35.01 2.26 16.04
N ARG A 533 -35.83 3.01 15.31
CA ARG A 533 -37.06 3.66 15.83
C ARG A 533 -38.13 2.66 16.19
N PHE A 534 -38.34 1.60 15.36
CA PHE A 534 -39.30 0.55 15.69
C PHE A 534 -38.88 -0.21 16.98
N PHE A 535 -37.58 -0.43 17.19
CA PHE A 535 -37.04 -1.06 18.40
C PHE A 535 -36.53 -0.02 19.43
N ASP A 536 -37.21 1.14 19.59
CA ASP A 536 -36.71 2.25 20.41
C ASP A 536 -36.38 1.88 21.85
N SER A 537 -37.22 1.05 22.49
CA SER A 537 -37.05 0.58 23.89
C SER A 537 -35.92 -0.45 24.08
N LYS A 538 -35.38 -1.02 22.99
CA LYS A 538 -34.34 -2.08 23.04
C LYS A 538 -32.94 -1.51 23.11
N ASP A 539 -32.03 -2.20 23.82
CA ASP A 539 -30.61 -1.88 23.85
C ASP A 539 -29.93 -2.29 22.55
N LYS A 540 -29.38 -1.30 21.83
CA LYS A 540 -28.82 -1.49 20.47
C LYS A 540 -27.35 -1.14 20.44
N LEU A 541 -26.51 -2.09 19.96
CA LEU A 541 -25.11 -1.86 19.64
C LEU A 541 -24.95 -1.65 18.13
N TYR A 542 -24.31 -0.55 17.75
CA TYR A 542 -23.96 -0.23 16.36
C TYR A 542 -22.47 -0.33 16.17
N LEU A 543 -22.05 -1.14 15.21
CA LEU A 543 -20.65 -1.31 14.88
C LEU A 543 -20.38 -0.95 13.41
N THR A 544 -19.23 -0.33 13.16
CA THR A 544 -18.72 -0.01 11.83
C THR A 544 -17.21 -0.24 11.79
N SER A 545 -16.64 -0.35 10.60
CA SER A 545 -15.19 -0.51 10.42
C SER A 545 -14.40 0.77 10.72
N THR A 546 -14.99 1.96 10.49
CA THR A 546 -14.31 3.26 10.57
C THR A 546 -15.07 4.27 11.42
N HIS A 547 -14.36 5.24 12.01
CA HIS A 547 -14.97 6.34 12.74
C HIS A 547 -15.84 7.24 11.84
N SER A 548 -15.46 7.42 10.57
CA SER A 548 -16.24 8.18 9.59
C SER A 548 -17.61 7.54 9.33
N ALA A 549 -17.65 6.23 9.13
CA ALA A 549 -18.91 5.50 8.96
C ALA A 549 -19.75 5.54 10.25
N LEU A 550 -19.07 5.44 11.41
CA LEU A 550 -19.73 5.52 12.72
C LEU A 550 -20.41 6.87 12.94
N ASP A 551 -19.71 7.97 12.66
CA ASP A 551 -20.23 9.33 12.79
C ASP A 551 -21.43 9.57 11.84
N ASN A 552 -21.31 9.11 10.58
CA ASN A 552 -22.43 9.17 9.63
C ASN A 552 -23.66 8.39 10.12
N LEU A 553 -23.46 7.24 10.74
CA LEU A 553 -24.53 6.43 11.28
C LEU A 553 -25.15 7.10 12.52
N GLN A 554 -24.32 7.64 13.42
CA GLN A 554 -24.77 8.38 14.62
C GLN A 554 -25.68 9.56 14.29
N ARG A 555 -25.34 10.33 13.25
CA ARG A 555 -26.14 11.48 12.78
C ARG A 555 -27.53 11.06 12.25
N LYS A 556 -27.64 9.88 11.69
CA LYS A 556 -28.89 9.39 11.08
C LYS A 556 -29.78 8.64 12.06
N VAL A 557 -29.20 7.95 13.04
CA VAL A 557 -29.96 7.14 14.01
C VAL A 557 -30.46 8.00 15.15
N ASN A 558 -31.76 8.30 15.14
CA ASN A 558 -32.42 9.01 16.21
C ASN A 558 -33.35 8.06 16.97
N SER A 559 -32.81 7.36 17.97
CA SER A 559 -33.54 6.42 18.84
C SER A 559 -32.93 6.40 20.23
N GLY A 560 -33.66 5.87 21.22
CA GLY A 560 -33.16 5.63 22.58
C GLY A 560 -32.20 4.44 22.65
N ASN A 561 -31.57 4.26 23.81
CA ASN A 561 -30.78 3.07 24.16
C ASN A 561 -29.77 2.60 23.07
N LYS A 562 -28.94 3.53 22.59
CA LYS A 562 -27.99 3.31 21.48
C LYS A 562 -26.54 3.40 21.94
N TYR A 563 -25.75 2.41 21.55
CA TYR A 563 -24.31 2.33 21.83
C TYR A 563 -23.57 2.24 20.50
N PHE A 564 -22.52 3.02 20.33
CA PHE A 564 -21.76 3.10 19.09
C PHE A 564 -20.29 2.80 19.34
N SER A 565 -19.68 1.96 18.52
CA SER A 565 -18.25 1.70 18.57
C SER A 565 -17.70 1.32 17.19
N THR A 566 -16.41 1.52 16.97
CA THR A 566 -15.76 0.83 15.86
C THR A 566 -15.46 -0.62 16.25
N ILE A 567 -15.43 -1.51 15.26
CA ILE A 567 -15.16 -2.93 15.46
C ILE A 567 -13.85 -3.16 16.18
N GLU A 568 -12.77 -2.48 15.76
CA GLU A 568 -11.47 -2.62 16.43
C GLU A 568 -11.48 -2.16 17.89
N THR A 569 -12.13 -1.03 18.18
CA THR A 569 -12.26 -0.54 19.55
C THR A 569 -13.07 -1.51 20.40
N PHE A 570 -14.17 -2.03 19.85
CA PHE A 570 -15.02 -2.99 20.52
C PHE A 570 -14.28 -4.29 20.85
N ILE A 571 -13.56 -4.85 19.88
CA ILE A 571 -12.80 -6.11 20.06
C ILE A 571 -11.69 -5.94 21.11
N LYS A 572 -10.91 -4.85 21.02
CA LYS A 572 -9.74 -4.61 21.88
C LYS A 572 -10.09 -4.22 23.32
N ASN A 573 -11.27 -3.70 23.58
CA ASN A 573 -11.68 -3.27 24.92
C ASN A 573 -12.23 -4.44 25.76
N PRO A 574 -11.50 -4.92 26.78
CA PRO A 574 -11.95 -6.06 27.61
C PRO A 574 -13.10 -5.71 28.55
N LYS A 575 -13.34 -4.41 28.79
CA LYS A 575 -14.35 -3.92 29.75
C LYS A 575 -15.64 -3.49 29.06
N VAL A 576 -15.79 -3.70 27.75
CA VAL A 576 -17.00 -3.30 27.02
C VAL A 576 -18.17 -4.19 27.41
N ARG A 577 -19.37 -3.61 27.48
CA ARG A 577 -20.60 -4.38 27.61
C ARG A 577 -20.74 -5.33 26.41
N THR A 578 -21.15 -6.57 26.66
CA THR A 578 -21.24 -7.62 25.62
C THR A 578 -22.66 -8.10 25.35
N SER A 579 -23.62 -7.81 26.22
CA SER A 579 -25.02 -8.25 26.04
C SER A 579 -25.92 -7.08 25.63
N TYR A 580 -26.60 -7.24 24.51
CA TYR A 580 -27.53 -6.29 23.91
C TYR A 580 -28.76 -6.99 23.35
N ASP A 581 -29.89 -6.29 23.19
CA ASP A 581 -31.03 -6.84 22.49
C ASP A 581 -30.77 -6.97 20.98
N MET A 582 -30.10 -5.96 20.40
CA MET A 582 -29.85 -5.89 18.96
C MET A 582 -28.38 -5.49 18.66
N LEU A 583 -27.78 -6.21 17.73
CA LEU A 583 -26.51 -5.83 17.10
C LEU A 583 -26.76 -5.40 15.65
N VAL A 584 -26.35 -4.19 15.33
CA VAL A 584 -26.39 -3.63 13.97
C VAL A 584 -24.96 -3.39 13.49
N ILE A 585 -24.58 -3.99 12.36
CA ILE A 585 -23.28 -3.78 11.74
C ILE A 585 -23.48 -3.17 10.37
N ASP A 586 -22.96 -1.96 10.16
CA ASP A 586 -22.96 -1.29 8.85
C ASP A 586 -21.60 -1.42 8.16
N GLU A 587 -21.58 -1.26 6.85
CA GLU A 587 -20.39 -1.46 6.00
C GLU A 587 -19.77 -2.87 6.12
N CYS A 588 -20.61 -3.93 6.17
CA CYS A 588 -20.17 -5.32 6.39
C CYS A 588 -19.14 -5.84 5.38
N SER A 589 -19.14 -5.33 4.14
CA SER A 589 -18.17 -5.69 3.10
C SER A 589 -16.73 -5.28 3.47
N THR A 590 -16.57 -4.31 4.37
CA THR A 590 -15.26 -3.83 4.81
C THR A 590 -14.71 -4.56 6.04
N ILE A 591 -15.37 -5.62 6.50
CA ILE A 591 -15.05 -6.34 7.74
C ILE A 591 -14.42 -7.69 7.40
N SER A 592 -13.22 -7.93 7.93
CA SER A 592 -12.53 -9.20 7.73
C SER A 592 -13.24 -10.39 8.37
N ASN A 593 -13.05 -11.60 7.83
CA ASN A 593 -13.59 -12.84 8.40
C ASN A 593 -13.22 -12.97 9.88
N LYS A 594 -11.97 -12.72 10.23
CA LYS A 594 -11.48 -12.76 11.61
C LYS A 594 -12.19 -11.78 12.52
N ASN A 595 -12.30 -10.52 12.12
CA ASN A 595 -12.95 -9.50 12.96
C ASN A 595 -14.44 -9.81 13.16
N MET A 596 -15.12 -10.31 12.12
CA MET A 596 -16.52 -10.72 12.24
C MET A 596 -16.67 -11.90 13.18
N TYR A 597 -15.80 -12.91 13.08
CA TYR A 597 -15.75 -14.03 14.00
C TYR A 597 -15.54 -13.57 15.46
N GLU A 598 -14.59 -12.66 15.71
CA GLU A 598 -14.33 -12.13 17.04
C GLU A 598 -15.53 -11.33 17.60
N VAL A 599 -16.20 -10.54 16.77
CA VAL A 599 -17.43 -9.80 17.17
C VAL A 599 -18.54 -10.78 17.56
N LEU A 600 -18.84 -11.77 16.71
CA LEU A 600 -19.88 -12.75 16.97
C LEU A 600 -19.60 -13.65 18.20
N ASN A 601 -18.33 -13.85 18.55
CA ASN A 601 -17.94 -14.55 19.79
C ASN A 601 -18.11 -13.68 21.02
N LYS A 602 -17.95 -12.34 20.90
CA LYS A 602 -17.94 -11.42 22.03
C LYS A 602 -19.32 -10.87 22.35
N VAL A 603 -20.21 -10.76 21.36
CA VAL A 603 -21.54 -10.15 21.54
C VAL A 603 -22.61 -11.21 21.68
N GLU A 604 -23.37 -11.11 22.78
CA GLU A 604 -24.64 -11.79 22.96
C GLU A 604 -25.78 -10.85 22.53
N CYS A 605 -26.56 -11.24 21.53
CA CYS A 605 -27.69 -10.46 21.06
C CYS A 605 -28.82 -11.36 20.55
N THR A 606 -30.06 -10.88 20.68
CA THR A 606 -31.26 -11.54 20.16
C THR A 606 -31.40 -11.27 18.66
N PHE A 607 -31.24 -10.02 18.23
CA PHE A 607 -31.44 -9.58 16.85
C PHE A 607 -30.12 -9.16 16.23
N LEU A 608 -29.90 -9.58 15.00
CA LEU A 608 -28.70 -9.25 14.23
C LEU A 608 -29.08 -8.60 12.88
N VAL A 609 -28.60 -7.39 12.65
CA VAL A 609 -28.80 -6.65 11.40
C VAL A 609 -27.42 -6.40 10.76
N LEU A 610 -27.19 -6.98 9.60
CA LEU A 610 -25.97 -6.88 8.83
C LEU A 610 -26.23 -6.11 7.53
N VAL A 611 -25.52 -5.02 7.31
CA VAL A 611 -25.80 -4.11 6.19
C VAL A 611 -24.51 -3.86 5.41
N GLY A 612 -24.57 -3.92 4.07
CA GLY A 612 -23.38 -3.65 3.27
C GLY A 612 -23.63 -3.65 1.75
N ASP A 613 -22.56 -3.43 1.01
CA ASP A 613 -22.51 -3.43 -0.45
C ASP A 613 -21.35 -4.30 -0.93
N ILE A 614 -21.63 -5.44 -1.53
CA ILE A 614 -20.63 -6.41 -1.98
C ILE A 614 -19.80 -5.94 -3.20
N HIS A 615 -20.18 -4.82 -3.81
CA HIS A 615 -19.49 -4.24 -4.97
C HIS A 615 -18.55 -3.08 -4.60
N GLN A 616 -18.53 -2.62 -3.34
CA GLN A 616 -17.58 -1.64 -2.86
C GLN A 616 -16.23 -2.29 -2.50
N ILE A 617 -15.20 -1.46 -2.27
CA ILE A 617 -13.87 -1.90 -1.83
C ILE A 617 -14.02 -2.75 -0.57
N GLU A 618 -13.33 -3.86 -0.55
CA GLU A 618 -13.36 -4.84 0.52
C GLU A 618 -12.50 -4.43 1.72
N SER A 619 -12.46 -5.30 2.70
CA SER A 619 -11.61 -5.19 3.88
C SER A 619 -10.12 -5.20 3.50
N ILE A 620 -9.30 -4.42 4.22
CA ILE A 620 -7.83 -4.45 4.09
C ILE A 620 -7.26 -5.84 4.45
N ARG A 621 -7.90 -6.55 5.38
CA ARG A 621 -7.62 -7.95 5.69
C ARG A 621 -8.67 -8.80 5.04
N PHE A 622 -8.33 -10.02 4.64
CA PHE A 622 -9.24 -10.93 3.97
C PHE A 622 -10.64 -10.99 4.61
N GLY A 623 -11.70 -10.75 3.82
CA GLY A 623 -13.06 -10.56 4.30
C GLY A 623 -14.15 -10.86 3.29
N ASN A 624 -14.28 -12.10 2.81
CA ASN A 624 -15.31 -12.49 1.84
C ASN A 624 -16.59 -13.08 2.47
N TRP A 625 -16.64 -13.21 3.80
CA TRP A 625 -17.76 -13.84 4.52
C TRP A 625 -19.14 -13.25 4.17
N PHE A 626 -19.20 -11.90 3.99
CA PHE A 626 -20.48 -11.23 3.71
C PHE A 626 -21.05 -11.60 2.35
N ASN A 627 -20.21 -11.79 1.35
CA ASN A 627 -20.61 -12.27 0.03
C ASN A 627 -20.99 -13.77 0.06
N ILE A 628 -20.19 -14.57 0.75
CA ILE A 628 -20.39 -16.03 0.89
C ILE A 628 -21.66 -16.33 1.70
N ALA A 629 -21.96 -15.59 2.76
CA ALA A 629 -23.12 -15.79 3.64
C ALA A 629 -24.45 -15.83 2.87
N ARG A 630 -24.57 -15.05 1.78
CA ARG A 630 -25.74 -15.03 0.92
C ARG A 630 -26.13 -16.42 0.38
N ALA A 631 -25.14 -17.30 0.19
CA ALA A 631 -25.37 -18.65 -0.35
C ALA A 631 -25.78 -19.68 0.71
N PHE A 632 -25.60 -19.38 2.00
CA PHE A 632 -25.83 -20.34 3.10
C PHE A 632 -27.02 -19.98 3.98
N LEU A 633 -27.42 -18.71 4.00
CA LEU A 633 -28.56 -18.28 4.82
C LEU A 633 -29.90 -18.47 4.11
N PRO A 634 -30.99 -18.70 4.86
CA PRO A 634 -32.34 -18.81 4.28
C PRO A 634 -32.74 -17.51 3.59
N LYS A 635 -33.48 -17.60 2.50
CA LYS A 635 -33.97 -16.45 1.72
C LYS A 635 -34.75 -15.44 2.58
N ALA A 636 -35.39 -15.89 3.66
CA ALA A 636 -36.10 -15.03 4.59
C ALA A 636 -35.22 -14.08 5.40
N SER A 637 -33.92 -14.36 5.50
CA SER A 637 -32.93 -13.49 6.17
C SER A 637 -32.28 -12.50 5.21
N ILE A 638 -32.48 -12.59 3.90
CA ILE A 638 -31.77 -11.85 2.87
C ILE A 638 -32.69 -10.80 2.27
N PHE A 639 -32.26 -9.56 2.33
CA PHE A 639 -32.99 -8.41 1.78
C PHE A 639 -32.06 -7.63 0.86
N GLU A 640 -32.61 -6.97 -0.16
CA GLU A 640 -31.85 -6.15 -1.10
C GLU A 640 -32.58 -4.81 -1.33
N LEU A 641 -31.84 -3.70 -1.16
CA LEU A 641 -32.31 -2.37 -1.50
C LEU A 641 -31.87 -2.02 -2.92
N THR A 642 -32.84 -1.72 -3.78
CA THR A 642 -32.60 -1.47 -5.21
C THR A 642 -32.72 0.00 -5.60
N ASN A 643 -33.57 0.79 -4.91
CA ASN A 643 -33.83 2.19 -5.24
C ASN A 643 -32.68 3.11 -4.78
N ILE A 644 -32.10 3.88 -5.70
CA ILE A 644 -30.96 4.80 -5.43
C ILE A 644 -31.49 6.21 -5.13
N TYR A 645 -31.06 6.81 -4.03
CA TYR A 645 -31.46 8.14 -3.56
C TYR A 645 -30.30 9.14 -3.48
N ARG A 646 -29.04 8.71 -3.60
CA ARG A 646 -27.85 9.56 -3.42
C ARG A 646 -27.75 10.66 -4.46
N SER A 647 -28.10 10.40 -5.70
CA SER A 647 -28.05 11.34 -6.80
C SER A 647 -29.46 11.57 -7.34
N THR A 648 -29.75 12.82 -7.71
CA THR A 648 -30.95 13.18 -8.49
C THR A 648 -30.71 13.02 -10.00
N GLU A 649 -29.46 12.83 -10.41
CA GLU A 649 -29.06 12.67 -11.79
C GLU A 649 -29.28 11.22 -12.26
N SER A 650 -30.34 11.00 -13.02
CA SER A 650 -30.71 9.66 -13.52
C SER A 650 -29.61 9.02 -14.38
N SER A 651 -28.80 9.84 -15.05
CA SER A 651 -27.68 9.40 -15.87
C SER A 651 -26.57 8.77 -15.05
N LEU A 652 -26.25 9.32 -13.86
CA LEU A 652 -25.28 8.75 -12.93
C LEU A 652 -25.80 7.45 -12.30
N GLN A 653 -27.07 7.43 -11.89
CA GLN A 653 -27.70 6.24 -11.35
C GLN A 653 -27.64 5.08 -12.34
N LEU A 654 -27.96 5.34 -13.62
CA LEU A 654 -27.87 4.33 -14.68
C LEU A 654 -26.42 3.85 -14.89
N LEU A 655 -25.44 4.74 -14.86
CA LEU A 655 -24.02 4.36 -14.97
C LEU A 655 -23.60 3.47 -13.82
N TRP A 656 -23.96 3.79 -12.57
CA TRP A 656 -23.62 2.98 -11.41
C TRP A 656 -24.22 1.58 -11.50
N ASP A 657 -25.46 1.49 -11.94
CA ASP A 657 -26.16 0.20 -12.09
C ASP A 657 -25.53 -0.65 -13.20
N ARG A 658 -25.21 -0.04 -14.35
CA ARG A 658 -24.49 -0.71 -15.44
C ARG A 658 -23.12 -1.24 -15.01
N VAL A 659 -22.33 -0.45 -14.28
CA VAL A 659 -21.05 -0.90 -13.75
C VAL A 659 -21.24 -2.00 -12.73
N ARG A 660 -22.22 -1.88 -11.83
CA ARG A 660 -22.54 -2.91 -10.83
C ARG A 660 -22.91 -4.24 -11.47
N GLN A 661 -23.66 -4.24 -12.59
CA GLN A 661 -24.11 -5.43 -13.28
C GLN A 661 -23.15 -5.92 -14.37
N MET A 662 -22.06 -5.19 -14.63
CA MET A 662 -21.13 -5.46 -15.75
C MET A 662 -21.84 -5.45 -17.12
N ASP A 663 -22.72 -4.48 -17.32
CA ASP A 663 -23.46 -4.30 -18.57
C ASP A 663 -22.51 -3.90 -19.71
N VAL A 664 -22.72 -4.45 -20.88
CA VAL A 664 -21.95 -4.13 -22.08
C VAL A 664 -22.07 -2.65 -22.52
N ALA A 665 -23.10 -1.95 -22.07
CA ALA A 665 -23.36 -0.54 -22.38
C ALA A 665 -22.69 0.47 -21.41
N ILE A 666 -21.72 0.04 -20.59
CA ILE A 666 -20.98 0.94 -19.70
C ILE A 666 -20.30 2.06 -20.53
N LYS A 667 -19.58 1.70 -21.61
CA LYS A 667 -18.88 2.64 -22.47
C LYS A 667 -19.86 3.67 -23.10
N GLU A 668 -21.01 3.19 -23.56
CA GLU A 668 -22.06 4.09 -24.10
C GLU A 668 -22.54 5.10 -23.04
N SER A 669 -22.73 4.66 -21.79
CA SER A 669 -23.11 5.56 -20.70
C SER A 669 -22.05 6.61 -20.41
N LEU A 670 -20.77 6.23 -20.39
CA LEU A 670 -19.66 7.15 -20.15
C LEU A 670 -19.60 8.25 -21.23
N VAL A 671 -19.73 7.87 -22.49
CA VAL A 671 -19.71 8.81 -23.65
C VAL A 671 -20.95 9.71 -23.65
N LYS A 672 -22.15 9.13 -23.53
CA LYS A 672 -23.42 9.88 -23.55
C LYS A 672 -23.50 10.91 -22.44
N ASN A 673 -23.00 10.60 -21.27
CA ASN A 673 -23.01 11.48 -20.10
C ASN A 673 -21.77 12.39 -20.06
N LYS A 674 -20.90 12.34 -21.07
CA LYS A 674 -19.66 13.11 -21.13
C LYS A 674 -18.80 12.95 -19.86
N CYS A 675 -18.78 11.72 -19.32
CA CYS A 675 -17.99 11.40 -18.13
C CYS A 675 -16.53 11.12 -18.46
N SER A 676 -16.22 10.59 -19.67
CA SER A 676 -14.87 10.24 -20.10
C SER A 676 -14.20 11.47 -20.75
N GLU A 677 -13.00 11.79 -20.29
CA GLU A 677 -12.18 12.92 -20.75
C GLU A 677 -10.72 12.46 -20.93
N PRO A 678 -9.98 13.00 -21.90
CA PRO A 678 -8.54 12.75 -21.97
C PRO A 678 -7.80 13.44 -20.82
N LEU A 679 -6.63 12.93 -20.49
CA LEU A 679 -5.73 13.55 -19.50
C LEU A 679 -5.27 14.92 -20.01
N ASN A 680 -5.72 16.00 -19.39
CA ASN A 680 -5.40 17.38 -19.78
C ASN A 680 -5.54 18.36 -18.60
N ALA A 681 -5.28 19.64 -18.86
CA ALA A 681 -5.33 20.70 -17.86
C ALA A 681 -6.70 20.91 -17.19
N SER A 682 -7.81 20.45 -17.80
CA SER A 682 -9.16 20.60 -17.21
C SER A 682 -9.35 19.80 -15.90
N ILE A 683 -8.45 18.85 -15.61
CA ILE A 683 -8.37 18.18 -14.31
C ILE A 683 -8.30 19.20 -13.17
N PHE A 684 -7.55 20.28 -13.38
CA PHE A 684 -7.29 21.30 -12.37
C PHE A 684 -8.35 22.41 -12.32
N ASN A 685 -9.28 22.47 -13.27
CA ASN A 685 -10.34 23.46 -13.29
C ASN A 685 -11.44 23.07 -12.29
N ARG A 686 -11.58 23.82 -11.23
CA ARG A 686 -12.56 23.53 -10.17
C ARG A 686 -13.99 23.76 -10.66
N MET A 687 -14.86 22.75 -10.51
CA MET A 687 -16.25 22.77 -10.97
C MET A 687 -17.26 23.05 -9.84
N SER A 688 -16.86 22.77 -8.58
CA SER A 688 -17.70 22.95 -7.39
C SER A 688 -16.84 23.25 -6.18
N ASN A 689 -17.45 23.87 -5.15
CA ASN A 689 -16.79 24.06 -3.86
C ASN A 689 -16.61 22.73 -3.10
N ASP A 690 -17.52 21.77 -3.27
CA ASP A 690 -17.40 20.40 -2.76
C ASP A 690 -16.95 19.46 -3.88
N GLU A 691 -15.72 19.65 -4.34
CA GLU A 691 -15.08 18.84 -5.37
C GLU A 691 -13.88 18.09 -4.81
N ILE A 692 -13.70 16.85 -5.27
CA ILE A 692 -12.54 16.03 -4.98
C ILE A 692 -11.95 15.40 -6.25
N ILE A 693 -10.63 15.31 -6.30
CA ILE A 693 -9.93 14.53 -7.31
C ILE A 693 -9.48 13.21 -6.69
N LEU A 694 -9.83 12.09 -7.33
CA LEU A 694 -9.50 10.74 -6.89
C LEU A 694 -8.39 10.16 -7.76
N CYS A 695 -7.28 9.78 -7.14
CA CYS A 695 -6.15 9.13 -7.81
C CYS A 695 -5.81 7.82 -7.10
N LEU A 696 -5.09 6.91 -7.78
CA LEU A 696 -4.57 5.68 -7.17
C LEU A 696 -3.12 5.82 -6.70
N ASN A 697 -2.31 6.57 -7.44
CA ASN A 697 -0.90 6.77 -7.16
C ASN A 697 -0.61 8.09 -6.43
N TYR A 698 0.54 8.15 -5.79
CA TYR A 698 1.04 9.35 -5.13
C TYR A 698 2.02 10.12 -6.00
N ASP A 699 2.66 9.46 -6.95
CA ASP A 699 3.79 9.93 -7.75
C ASP A 699 3.35 10.25 -9.19
N GLY A 700 4.21 10.93 -9.96
CA GLY A 700 3.95 11.34 -11.34
C GLY A 700 3.12 12.62 -11.45
N LEU A 701 2.96 13.13 -12.69
CA LEU A 701 2.24 14.38 -12.98
C LEU A 701 0.81 14.38 -12.41
N TYR A 702 0.12 13.26 -12.55
CA TYR A 702 -1.26 13.07 -12.11
C TYR A 702 -1.38 12.34 -10.77
N GLY A 703 -0.28 12.21 -10.02
CA GLY A 703 -0.29 11.66 -8.67
C GLY A 703 -0.85 12.64 -7.64
N ILE A 704 -1.34 12.11 -6.52
CA ILE A 704 -1.98 12.88 -5.45
C ILE A 704 -1.11 14.07 -5.01
N ASN A 705 0.19 13.86 -4.85
CA ASN A 705 1.09 14.89 -4.34
C ASN A 705 1.24 16.04 -5.33
N ASN A 706 1.44 15.75 -6.61
CA ASN A 706 1.55 16.79 -7.64
C ASN A 706 0.23 17.52 -7.86
N VAL A 707 -0.89 16.81 -7.91
CA VAL A 707 -2.22 17.43 -8.05
C VAL A 707 -2.51 18.37 -6.88
N ASN A 708 -2.21 17.94 -5.65
CA ASN A 708 -2.35 18.78 -4.46
C ASN A 708 -1.43 20.01 -4.52
N ALA A 709 -0.16 19.84 -4.87
CA ALA A 709 0.80 20.93 -5.00
C ALA A 709 0.39 21.94 -6.07
N TYR A 710 -0.09 21.44 -7.21
CA TYR A 710 -0.57 22.27 -8.31
C TYR A 710 -1.77 23.12 -7.92
N LEU A 711 -2.82 22.50 -7.36
CA LEU A 711 -4.03 23.22 -6.94
C LEU A 711 -3.76 24.18 -5.80
N GLN A 712 -2.92 23.80 -4.85
CA GLN A 712 -2.45 24.68 -3.80
C GLN A 712 -1.63 25.87 -4.35
N GLY A 713 -0.86 25.64 -5.41
CA GLY A 713 -0.11 26.70 -6.12
C GLY A 713 -1.04 27.84 -6.58
N HIS A 714 -2.23 27.49 -7.08
CA HIS A 714 -3.24 28.46 -7.55
C HIS A 714 -4.03 29.15 -6.42
N ASN A 715 -3.94 28.69 -5.19
CA ASN A 715 -4.51 29.36 -4.04
C ASN A 715 -3.67 30.63 -3.72
N PRO A 716 -4.17 31.87 -3.88
CA PRO A 716 -3.40 33.10 -3.68
C PRO A 716 -3.22 33.49 -2.23
N ASN A 717 -3.88 32.80 -1.31
CA ASN A 717 -3.94 33.19 0.10
C ASN A 717 -2.59 33.00 0.81
N LYS A 718 -2.52 33.56 2.02
CA LYS A 718 -1.33 33.52 2.88
C LYS A 718 -0.84 32.09 3.09
N LYS A 719 0.48 31.89 2.99
CA LYS A 719 1.20 30.60 3.12
C LYS A 719 1.94 30.53 4.44
N VAL A 720 1.98 29.36 5.07
CA VAL A 720 2.89 28.98 6.15
C VAL A 720 3.62 27.70 5.79
N VAL A 721 4.87 27.57 6.20
CA VAL A 721 5.69 26.36 5.97
C VAL A 721 5.93 25.68 7.31
N VAL A 722 5.69 24.37 7.37
CA VAL A 722 5.93 23.51 8.53
C VAL A 722 6.71 22.30 8.05
N GLY A 723 7.98 22.18 8.48
CA GLY A 723 8.90 21.20 7.89
C GLY A 723 9.06 21.45 6.40
N VAL A 724 8.78 20.43 5.61
CA VAL A 724 8.84 20.48 4.14
C VAL A 724 7.50 20.80 3.48
N ASN A 725 6.41 20.85 4.26
CA ASN A 725 5.05 21.06 3.78
C ASN A 725 4.65 22.54 3.85
N ALA A 726 3.87 22.97 2.88
CA ALA A 726 3.29 24.30 2.84
C ALA A 726 1.77 24.22 3.03
N PHE A 727 1.19 25.16 3.75
CA PHE A 727 -0.25 25.27 3.99
C PHE A 727 -0.72 26.69 3.72
N LYS A 728 -1.89 26.83 3.13
CA LYS A 728 -2.51 28.12 2.82
C LYS A 728 -3.89 28.23 3.43
N ILE A 729 -4.31 29.44 3.72
CA ILE A 729 -5.70 29.71 4.14
C ILE A 729 -6.66 29.32 3.00
N GLY A 730 -7.72 28.60 3.32
CA GLY A 730 -8.68 28.08 2.37
C GLY A 730 -8.33 26.70 1.79
N ASP A 731 -7.17 26.13 2.14
CA ASP A 731 -6.86 24.76 1.71
C ASP A 731 -7.82 23.75 2.34
N PRO A 732 -8.43 22.86 1.54
CA PRO A 732 -9.16 21.71 2.05
C PRO A 732 -8.20 20.71 2.67
N ILE A 733 -8.60 20.12 3.78
CA ILE A 733 -7.80 19.12 4.49
C ILE A 733 -8.62 17.88 4.86
N LEU A 734 -7.92 16.77 5.04
CA LEU A 734 -8.41 15.59 5.72
C LEU A 734 -7.52 15.27 6.92
N PHE A 735 -8.14 15.00 8.06
CA PHE A 735 -7.40 14.59 9.25
C PHE A 735 -6.81 13.18 9.06
N ASN A 736 -5.60 12.99 9.61
CA ASN A 736 -4.88 11.71 9.73
C ASN A 736 -4.65 11.35 11.20
N GLU A 737 -5.63 11.66 12.01
CA GLU A 737 -5.54 11.58 13.46
C GLU A 737 -5.49 10.12 13.96
N LYS A 738 -4.56 9.80 14.84
CA LYS A 738 -4.38 8.45 15.39
C LYS A 738 -4.64 8.34 16.87
N SER A 739 -4.36 9.39 17.65
CA SER A 739 -4.41 9.30 19.13
C SER A 739 -4.67 10.63 19.82
N ARG A 740 -4.13 11.77 19.34
CA ARG A 740 -4.15 13.07 20.03
C ARG A 740 -5.56 13.61 20.25
N PHE A 741 -6.41 13.46 19.27
CA PHE A 741 -7.78 14.02 19.26
C PHE A 741 -8.87 12.95 19.10
N THR A 742 -8.49 11.67 18.94
CA THR A 742 -9.44 10.56 18.79
C THR A 742 -10.20 10.32 20.13
N PRO A 743 -11.54 10.07 20.11
CA PRO A 743 -12.41 9.83 18.95
C PRO A 743 -13.13 11.09 18.43
N LEU A 744 -12.87 12.28 18.97
CA LEU A 744 -13.59 13.49 18.55
C LEU A 744 -13.19 13.93 17.14
N ILE A 745 -11.90 13.92 16.84
CA ILE A 745 -11.35 14.12 15.51
C ILE A 745 -10.74 12.80 15.08
N TYR A 746 -11.04 12.34 13.88
CA TYR A 746 -10.69 11.01 13.40
C TYR A 746 -10.22 11.06 11.94
N ASN A 747 -9.64 9.96 11.49
CA ASN A 747 -9.15 9.81 10.11
C ASN A 747 -10.24 10.09 9.08
N ASN A 748 -9.90 10.88 8.06
CA ASN A 748 -10.76 11.31 6.96
C ASN A 748 -11.86 12.30 7.36
N LEU A 749 -11.84 12.90 8.57
CA LEU A 749 -12.70 14.04 8.88
C LEU A 749 -12.28 15.21 7.99
N LYS A 750 -13.25 15.78 7.27
CA LYS A 750 -13.05 16.93 6.39
C LYS A 750 -12.88 18.22 7.19
N GLY A 751 -12.02 19.10 6.72
CA GLY A 751 -11.85 20.43 7.26
C GLY A 751 -11.30 21.42 6.24
N VAL A 752 -11.27 22.71 6.63
CA VAL A 752 -10.69 23.80 5.85
C VAL A 752 -9.85 24.67 6.77
N ILE A 753 -8.68 25.09 6.34
CA ILE A 753 -7.81 26.01 7.07
C ILE A 753 -8.40 27.40 6.98
N ILE A 754 -8.87 27.95 8.11
CA ILE A 754 -9.48 29.27 8.17
C ILE A 754 -8.45 30.35 8.48
N ASP A 755 -7.51 30.03 9.40
CA ASP A 755 -6.44 30.96 9.78
C ASP A 755 -5.26 30.19 10.38
N PHE A 756 -4.10 30.84 10.45
CA PHE A 756 -2.96 30.37 11.22
C PHE A 756 -2.14 31.52 11.80
N LYS A 757 -1.54 31.27 12.95
CA LYS A 757 -0.61 32.20 13.60
C LYS A 757 0.77 31.54 13.72
N GLU A 758 1.74 32.10 13.05
CA GLU A 758 3.12 31.62 13.08
C GLU A 758 3.82 32.19 14.32
N LYS A 759 4.51 31.32 15.08
CA LYS A 759 5.43 31.63 16.16
C LYS A 759 6.82 31.12 15.79
N LYS A 760 7.82 31.43 16.59
CA LYS A 760 9.22 31.05 16.32
C LYS A 760 9.39 29.55 16.10
N ASN A 761 8.82 28.72 16.95
CA ASN A 761 8.96 27.26 16.91
C ASN A 761 7.65 26.52 16.58
N ASP A 762 6.51 27.20 16.61
CA ASP A 762 5.20 26.62 16.48
C ASP A 762 4.37 27.32 15.43
N VAL A 763 3.37 26.62 14.92
CA VAL A 763 2.25 27.20 14.17
C VAL A 763 0.95 26.83 14.88
N ILE A 764 0.08 27.80 15.08
CA ILE A 764 -1.25 27.59 15.63
C ILE A 764 -2.22 27.65 14.47
N PHE A 765 -2.84 26.51 14.15
CA PHE A 765 -3.86 26.41 13.11
C PHE A 765 -5.26 26.64 13.70
N THR A 766 -6.10 27.34 12.95
CA THR A 766 -7.54 27.44 13.17
C THR A 766 -8.23 26.78 12.00
N ILE A 767 -8.99 25.72 12.27
CA ILE A 767 -9.57 24.84 11.25
C ILE A 767 -11.07 24.70 11.49
N GLU A 768 -11.84 24.88 10.44
CA GLU A 768 -13.27 24.53 10.39
C GLU A 768 -13.40 23.05 10.04
N ILE A 769 -14.15 22.28 10.82
CA ILE A 769 -14.37 20.84 10.61
C ILE A 769 -15.84 20.53 10.38
N GLU A 770 -16.13 19.53 9.53
CA GLU A 770 -17.49 19.07 9.23
C GLU A 770 -18.06 18.16 10.34
N ARG A 771 -17.95 18.62 11.60
CA ARG A 771 -18.48 17.92 12.75
C ARG A 771 -18.86 18.94 13.83
N VAL A 772 -19.98 18.69 14.53
CA VAL A 772 -20.33 19.44 15.74
C VAL A 772 -19.65 18.78 16.94
N ILE A 773 -18.87 19.56 17.68
CA ILE A 773 -18.26 19.16 18.94
C ILE A 773 -18.90 20.01 20.05
N ASN A 774 -19.41 19.37 21.10
CA ASN A 774 -19.93 20.04 22.26
C ASN A 774 -18.79 20.44 23.21
N SER A 775 -18.98 21.54 23.95
CA SER A 775 -17.93 22.01 24.87
C SER A 775 -17.56 20.99 25.95
N TYR A 776 -18.52 20.16 26.38
CA TYR A 776 -18.26 19.11 27.38
C TYR A 776 -17.41 17.98 26.81
N ASP A 777 -17.64 17.61 25.53
CA ASP A 777 -16.88 16.55 24.86
C ASP A 777 -15.43 16.99 24.60
N ALA A 778 -15.19 18.30 24.41
CA ALA A 778 -13.88 18.87 24.15
C ALA A 778 -12.95 18.92 25.37
N VAL A 779 -13.50 18.74 26.57
CA VAL A 779 -12.72 18.82 27.83
C VAL A 779 -11.68 17.70 27.89
N GLY A 780 -10.42 18.07 28.12
CA GLY A 780 -9.30 17.12 28.22
C GLY A 780 -8.55 16.86 26.92
N TYR A 781 -8.97 17.43 25.80
CA TYR A 781 -8.24 17.35 24.52
C TYR A 781 -7.34 18.59 24.33
N ASP A 782 -6.22 18.39 23.61
CA ASP A 782 -5.23 19.44 23.32
C ASP A 782 -5.64 20.29 22.09
N PHE A 783 -6.88 20.77 22.08
CA PHE A 783 -7.37 21.79 21.16
C PHE A 783 -8.36 22.72 21.85
N GLU A 784 -8.43 23.95 21.40
CA GLU A 784 -9.40 24.94 21.81
C GLU A 784 -10.62 24.89 20.87
N LEU A 785 -11.81 24.68 21.43
CA LEU A 785 -13.06 24.82 20.69
C LEU A 785 -13.47 26.29 20.67
N LEU A 786 -13.47 26.91 19.49
CA LEU A 786 -13.99 28.23 19.24
C LEU A 786 -15.51 28.12 18.99
N ASN A 787 -16.26 29.24 19.08
CA ASN A 787 -17.72 29.21 18.95
C ASN A 787 -18.19 28.31 17.79
N PRO A 788 -19.16 27.41 18.04
CA PRO A 788 -19.72 26.58 17.00
C PRO A 788 -20.33 27.49 15.92
N LEU A 789 -19.85 27.33 14.70
CA LEU A 789 -20.39 27.98 13.52
C LEU A 789 -21.76 27.37 13.19
N HIS A 790 -22.62 28.14 12.55
CA HIS A 790 -23.91 27.65 12.08
C HIS A 790 -23.67 26.49 11.07
N ASP A 791 -24.63 25.58 10.94
CA ASP A 791 -24.66 24.49 9.95
C ASP A 791 -23.76 23.26 10.19
N ASN A 792 -23.90 22.59 11.35
CA ASN A 792 -23.24 21.31 11.64
C ASN A 792 -21.70 21.30 11.59
N ARG A 793 -21.05 22.44 11.83
CA ARG A 793 -19.59 22.61 11.81
C ARG A 793 -19.06 23.13 13.14
N SER A 794 -17.80 22.85 13.43
CA SER A 794 -17.09 23.42 14.57
C SER A 794 -15.80 24.06 14.13
N LEU A 795 -15.38 25.11 14.82
CA LEU A 795 -14.11 25.77 14.65
C LEU A 795 -13.19 25.38 15.79
N ILE A 796 -12.07 24.76 15.45
CA ILE A 796 -11.06 24.30 16.41
C ILE A 796 -9.73 25.01 16.21
N ARG A 797 -8.96 25.12 17.29
CA ARG A 797 -7.63 25.70 17.27
C ARG A 797 -6.67 24.81 18.04
N PHE A 798 -5.50 24.50 17.44
CA PHE A 798 -4.46 23.69 18.06
C PHE A 798 -3.07 24.08 17.58
N ARG A 799 -2.06 23.65 18.35
CA ARG A 799 -0.66 23.92 18.08
C ARG A 799 0.02 22.76 17.37
N VAL A 800 0.96 23.09 16.46
CA VAL A 800 1.83 22.15 15.74
C VAL A 800 3.27 22.68 15.81
N ASN A 801 4.25 21.80 16.02
CA ASN A 801 5.67 22.15 15.97
C ASN A 801 6.10 22.44 14.53
N LYS A 802 6.88 23.50 14.33
CA LYS A 802 7.35 23.96 13.02
C LYS A 802 8.49 23.09 12.47
N TYR A 803 9.32 22.58 13.36
CA TYR A 803 10.50 21.77 13.03
C TYR A 803 10.48 20.47 13.80
N ARG A 804 10.93 19.38 13.17
CA ARG A 804 11.09 18.08 13.78
C ARG A 804 12.57 17.72 13.83
N SER A 805 13.01 17.06 14.89
CA SER A 805 14.36 16.51 14.97
C SER A 805 14.43 15.18 14.22
N THR A 806 15.34 15.08 13.25
CA THR A 806 15.64 13.81 12.57
C THR A 806 16.77 13.02 13.24
N ASP A 807 17.38 13.56 14.31
CA ASP A 807 18.48 12.92 15.06
C ASP A 807 17.96 12.10 16.24
N GLY A 808 16.85 12.51 16.84
CA GLY A 808 16.30 11.93 18.06
C GLY A 808 15.46 10.68 17.82
N ASP A 809 15.18 9.99 18.92
CA ASP A 809 14.36 8.75 19.00
C ASP A 809 12.92 9.05 19.47
N ASP A 810 12.60 10.28 19.80
CA ASP A 810 11.34 10.69 20.40
C ASP A 810 10.27 10.98 19.33
N ASP A 811 9.05 10.52 19.58
CA ASP A 811 7.87 10.90 18.82
C ASP A 811 7.46 12.34 19.19
N ASP A 812 7.25 13.19 18.19
CA ASP A 812 6.76 14.56 18.42
C ASP A 812 5.23 14.52 18.69
N PRO A 813 4.77 14.90 19.91
CA PRO A 813 3.35 14.92 20.24
C PRO A 813 2.56 16.01 19.47
N TYR A 814 3.24 16.97 18.87
CA TYR A 814 2.65 18.10 18.14
C TYR A 814 2.86 18.00 16.63
N GLU A 815 2.86 16.78 16.13
CA GLU A 815 2.85 16.48 14.69
C GLU A 815 1.60 17.05 14.01
N ILE A 816 1.68 17.31 12.69
CA ILE A 816 0.55 17.77 11.88
C ILE A 816 -0.45 16.61 11.76
N PRO A 817 -1.69 16.75 12.29
CA PRO A 817 -2.67 15.68 12.29
C PRO A 817 -3.55 15.66 11.02
N PHE A 818 -3.18 16.37 9.97
CA PHE A 818 -3.98 16.49 8.74
C PHE A 818 -3.10 16.59 7.49
N GLN A 819 -3.71 16.42 6.35
CA GLN A 819 -3.10 16.55 5.02
C GLN A 819 -3.93 17.47 4.13
N ILE A 820 -3.30 18.05 3.11
CA ILE A 820 -3.98 18.75 2.02
C ILE A 820 -4.83 17.74 1.24
N ALA A 821 -6.03 18.14 0.84
CA ALA A 821 -7.05 17.24 0.31
C ALA A 821 -7.80 17.80 -0.91
N TYR A 822 -7.12 18.46 -1.84
CA TYR A 822 -7.68 18.69 -3.19
C TYR A 822 -7.77 17.38 -3.96
N ALA A 823 -6.78 16.50 -3.80
CA ALA A 823 -6.77 15.14 -4.32
C ALA A 823 -6.47 14.13 -3.20
N VAL A 824 -7.14 12.98 -3.27
CA VAL A 824 -6.96 11.87 -2.32
C VAL A 824 -7.01 10.52 -3.02
N SER A 825 -6.58 9.44 -2.33
CA SER A 825 -6.74 8.11 -2.89
C SER A 825 -8.21 7.65 -2.86
N ILE A 826 -8.59 6.81 -3.82
CA ILE A 826 -9.94 6.22 -3.89
C ILE A 826 -10.29 5.52 -2.57
N HIS A 827 -9.33 4.82 -1.96
CA HIS A 827 -9.51 4.15 -0.66
C HIS A 827 -9.85 5.14 0.47
N LYS A 828 -9.25 6.34 0.46
CA LYS A 828 -9.56 7.37 1.47
C LYS A 828 -10.93 8.03 1.27
N ALA A 829 -11.42 8.04 0.04
CA ALA A 829 -12.73 8.57 -0.27
C ALA A 829 -13.88 7.61 0.10
N GLN A 830 -13.56 6.40 0.55
CA GLN A 830 -14.58 5.45 1.01
C GLN A 830 -15.37 6.02 2.20
N GLY A 831 -16.70 5.92 2.14
CA GLY A 831 -17.60 6.54 3.14
C GLY A 831 -17.81 8.04 2.97
N LEU A 832 -17.03 8.74 2.12
CA LEU A 832 -17.21 10.15 1.80
C LEU A 832 -18.06 10.33 0.55
N GLU A 833 -18.66 11.51 0.40
CA GLU A 833 -19.49 11.91 -0.73
C GLU A 833 -19.20 13.35 -1.12
N PHE A 834 -19.25 13.66 -2.42
CA PHE A 834 -18.94 14.99 -2.95
C PHE A 834 -19.92 15.38 -4.06
N GLU A 835 -20.17 16.68 -4.24
CA GLU A 835 -20.99 17.17 -5.36
C GLU A 835 -20.32 16.87 -6.70
N SER A 836 -19.01 17.11 -6.80
CA SER A 836 -18.21 16.88 -8.02
C SER A 836 -17.06 15.93 -7.72
N VAL A 837 -16.88 14.91 -8.56
CA VAL A 837 -15.79 13.96 -8.47
C VAL A 837 -15.07 13.87 -9.81
N LYS A 838 -13.76 14.03 -9.78
CA LYS A 838 -12.86 13.73 -10.87
C LYS A 838 -12.04 12.51 -10.53
N ILE A 839 -12.02 11.53 -11.41
CA ILE A 839 -11.20 10.32 -11.25
C ILE A 839 -10.07 10.41 -12.27
N VAL A 840 -8.84 10.31 -11.83
CA VAL A 840 -7.66 10.41 -12.69
C VAL A 840 -6.94 9.06 -12.70
N ILE A 841 -6.83 8.46 -13.87
CA ILE A 841 -6.24 7.14 -14.08
C ILE A 841 -5.17 7.26 -15.17
N SER A 842 -3.92 7.19 -14.75
CA SER A 842 -2.77 7.13 -15.66
C SER A 842 -2.45 5.70 -16.07
N ASN A 843 -1.69 5.53 -17.13
CA ASN A 843 -1.24 4.24 -17.65
C ASN A 843 -0.44 3.41 -16.61
N GLU A 844 0.12 4.06 -15.59
CA GLU A 844 0.94 3.42 -14.56
C GLU A 844 0.15 2.63 -13.53
N VAL A 845 -1.16 2.87 -13.43
CA VAL A 845 -2.02 2.30 -12.37
C VAL A 845 -3.23 1.55 -12.91
N GLU A 846 -3.34 1.41 -14.20
CA GLU A 846 -4.48 0.76 -14.87
C GLU A 846 -4.73 -0.67 -14.37
N ASP A 847 -3.66 -1.45 -14.13
CA ASP A 847 -3.73 -2.83 -13.64
C ASP A 847 -4.24 -2.93 -12.19
N GLN A 848 -4.25 -1.83 -11.45
CA GLN A 848 -4.72 -1.76 -10.07
C GLN A 848 -6.22 -1.46 -9.97
N ILE A 849 -6.86 -1.09 -11.09
CA ILE A 849 -8.28 -0.78 -11.12
C ILE A 849 -9.12 -2.05 -11.20
N THR A 850 -9.55 -2.53 -10.04
CA THR A 850 -10.54 -3.61 -9.96
C THR A 850 -11.96 -3.05 -10.13
N HIS A 851 -12.92 -3.94 -10.38
CA HIS A 851 -14.34 -3.58 -10.43
C HIS A 851 -14.78 -2.80 -9.17
N ASN A 852 -14.42 -3.27 -7.98
CA ASN A 852 -14.83 -2.68 -6.72
C ASN A 852 -14.19 -1.31 -6.48
N ILE A 853 -12.93 -1.11 -6.90
CA ILE A 853 -12.24 0.18 -6.86
C ILE A 853 -12.93 1.17 -7.79
N PHE A 854 -13.21 0.76 -9.03
CA PHE A 854 -13.87 1.61 -10.03
C PHE A 854 -15.29 1.99 -9.60
N TYR A 855 -16.09 1.01 -9.19
CA TYR A 855 -17.44 1.23 -8.66
C TYR A 855 -17.44 2.14 -7.44
N THR A 856 -16.53 1.93 -6.49
CA THR A 856 -16.42 2.79 -5.31
C THR A 856 -16.10 4.23 -5.71
N ALA A 857 -15.19 4.44 -6.66
CA ALA A 857 -14.79 5.78 -7.09
C ALA A 857 -15.95 6.53 -7.76
N ILE A 858 -16.65 5.93 -8.73
CA ILE A 858 -17.75 6.58 -9.46
C ILE A 858 -18.95 6.90 -8.55
N THR A 859 -19.19 6.07 -7.53
CA THR A 859 -20.29 6.26 -6.58
C THR A 859 -20.01 7.32 -5.51
N ARG A 860 -18.87 8.00 -5.53
CA ARG A 860 -18.60 9.15 -4.64
C ARG A 860 -19.28 10.43 -5.14
N ALA A 861 -19.59 10.52 -6.44
CA ALA A 861 -20.21 11.69 -7.04
C ALA A 861 -21.71 11.78 -6.70
N LYS A 862 -22.19 12.99 -6.39
CA LYS A 862 -23.63 13.28 -6.23
C LYS A 862 -24.24 13.89 -7.49
N LYS A 863 -23.51 14.79 -8.17
CA LYS A 863 -24.01 15.55 -9.32
C LYS A 863 -23.11 15.43 -10.56
N ILE A 864 -21.80 15.63 -10.38
CA ILE A 864 -20.84 15.71 -11.49
C ILE A 864 -19.80 14.61 -11.34
N LEU A 865 -19.61 13.86 -12.43
CA LEU A 865 -18.56 12.84 -12.52
C LEU A 865 -17.76 13.09 -13.79
N LYS A 866 -16.43 13.13 -13.67
CA LYS A 866 -15.48 13.14 -14.78
C LYS A 866 -14.41 12.09 -14.52
N ILE A 867 -14.05 11.33 -15.56
CA ILE A 867 -13.02 10.31 -15.54
C ILE A 867 -11.99 10.69 -16.59
N TYR A 868 -10.76 10.93 -16.14
CA TYR A 868 -9.63 11.33 -16.97
C TYR A 868 -8.71 10.15 -17.18
N TRP A 869 -8.62 9.70 -18.42
CA TRP A 869 -7.80 8.57 -18.86
C TRP A 869 -7.48 8.65 -20.36
N SER A 870 -6.54 7.82 -20.85
CA SER A 870 -6.36 7.67 -22.29
C SER A 870 -7.39 6.66 -22.84
N PRO A 871 -7.72 6.72 -24.15
CA PRO A 871 -8.63 5.76 -24.79
C PRO A 871 -8.19 4.30 -24.60
N GLU A 872 -6.87 4.04 -24.62
CA GLU A 872 -6.29 2.73 -24.44
C GLU A 872 -6.50 2.23 -23.02
N VAL A 873 -6.32 3.10 -22.02
CA VAL A 873 -6.55 2.80 -20.61
C VAL A 873 -8.04 2.53 -20.35
N GLU A 874 -8.92 3.36 -20.92
CA GLU A 874 -10.37 3.14 -20.85
C GLU A 874 -10.75 1.76 -21.36
N GLU A 875 -10.28 1.40 -22.56
CA GLU A 875 -10.61 0.11 -23.17
C GLU A 875 -10.04 -1.06 -22.35
N LYS A 876 -8.79 -0.94 -21.90
CA LYS A 876 -8.14 -1.99 -21.10
C LYS A 876 -8.84 -2.20 -19.77
N ILE A 877 -9.19 -1.12 -19.07
CA ILE A 877 -9.90 -1.21 -17.78
C ILE A 877 -11.26 -1.85 -18.01
N LEU A 878 -12.08 -1.33 -18.93
CA LEU A 878 -13.44 -1.85 -19.14
C LEU A 878 -13.45 -3.32 -19.57
N ARG A 879 -12.44 -3.77 -20.34
CA ARG A 879 -12.27 -5.19 -20.71
C ARG A 879 -11.87 -6.06 -19.51
N ASN A 880 -11.07 -5.56 -18.60
CA ASN A 880 -10.50 -6.32 -17.49
C ASN A 880 -11.35 -6.28 -16.21
N LEU A 881 -12.37 -5.40 -16.14
CA LEU A 881 -13.30 -5.41 -15.02
C LEU A 881 -13.97 -6.77 -14.91
N LYS A 882 -13.97 -7.36 -13.71
CA LYS A 882 -14.59 -8.64 -13.41
C LYS A 882 -15.22 -8.59 -12.03
N ILE A 883 -16.47 -9.05 -11.92
CA ILE A 883 -17.07 -9.31 -10.62
C ILE A 883 -16.47 -10.59 -10.08
N ARG A 884 -16.07 -10.58 -8.84
CA ARG A 884 -15.53 -11.76 -8.15
C ARG A 884 -16.58 -12.85 -8.03
N ASN A 885 -16.21 -14.05 -8.41
CA ASN A 885 -17.09 -15.21 -8.37
C ASN A 885 -16.73 -16.12 -7.19
N VAL A 886 -17.52 -16.05 -6.14
CA VAL A 886 -17.36 -16.90 -4.94
C VAL A 886 -17.98 -18.31 -5.10
N GLY A 887 -18.52 -18.66 -6.26
CA GLY A 887 -19.25 -19.92 -6.47
C GLY A 887 -18.41 -21.16 -6.22
N LYS A 888 -17.11 -21.14 -6.58
CA LYS A 888 -16.18 -22.23 -6.29
C LYS A 888 -16.00 -22.41 -4.78
N ASP A 889 -15.74 -21.35 -4.07
CA ASP A 889 -15.52 -21.36 -2.61
C ASP A 889 -16.78 -21.82 -1.87
N VAL A 890 -17.94 -21.33 -2.27
CA VAL A 890 -19.24 -21.78 -1.73
C VAL A 890 -19.44 -23.28 -1.95
N CYS A 891 -19.15 -23.79 -3.15
CA CYS A 891 -19.31 -25.21 -3.47
C CYS A 891 -18.36 -26.07 -2.61
N LEU A 892 -17.12 -25.68 -2.45
CA LEU A 892 -16.13 -26.41 -1.65
C LEU A 892 -16.45 -26.34 -0.14
N LEU A 893 -16.86 -25.19 0.38
CA LEU A 893 -17.31 -25.05 1.77
C LEU A 893 -18.52 -25.97 2.06
N ARG A 894 -19.52 -26.00 1.16
CA ARG A 894 -20.68 -26.91 1.30
C ARG A 894 -20.27 -28.36 1.40
N LYS A 895 -19.37 -28.80 0.51
CA LYS A 895 -18.88 -30.18 0.52
C LYS A 895 -18.06 -30.50 1.77
N MET A 896 -17.21 -29.58 2.20
CA MET A 896 -16.29 -29.78 3.32
C MET A 896 -17.05 -29.92 4.64
N TYR A 897 -18.01 -29.06 4.88
CA TYR A 897 -18.74 -29.00 6.15
C TYR A 897 -20.14 -29.63 6.08
N LYS A 898 -20.52 -30.17 4.93
CA LYS A 898 -21.85 -30.81 4.70
C LYS A 898 -23.04 -29.90 5.03
N ILE A 899 -22.90 -28.62 4.68
CA ILE A 899 -23.83 -27.54 5.01
C ILE A 899 -24.80 -27.29 3.85
#